data_42944e213a964a36d9b6e66ee4eb7703
#
_entry.id   42944e213a964a36d9b6e66ee4eb7703
#
_cell.length_a   1.000
_cell.length_b   1.000
_cell.length_c   1.000
_cell.angle_alpha   90.00
_cell.angle_beta   90.00
_cell.angle_gamma   90.00
#
_symmetry.space_group_name_H-M   'P 1'
#
loop_
_entity.id
_entity.type
_entity.pdbx_description
1 polymer ?
#
loop_
_entity_poly.entity_id
_entity_poly.type
_entity_poly.pdbx_seq_one_letter_code
_entity_poly.pdbx_strand_id
1 'polypeptide(L)'
;YLKTYTVKISPKADYDLDQDNFMVTMKESDTGTVKNLTFADVCSVDQAGSITVTIPNVSGDITVKAAAKRQMTTLKVTGLVTANAKGSFKAVDASGNEYKLEQDGSINVNRNEELTLIFTPNDFSNPYYSDLTGEKGESFSILTALQETTNNTDLFAGAKTFNWKEKSYELKYTPTTSDVTLKAVFTPSHIVHVHVTGGTAKVKDTTGLVTKESGAGQFQHVIVKDNETVELELKDTTGTATTYKQAYWSNVDGSDDTIVSNQAFTGNGPSYTYTTRAVGKPRALNITFEEGQTVDVKVTHGTLVTGNDGVAWNDKGNSTYQTIVKNNGALKVNIKPEDGYGLKSITVNNVAIDIDAAIKSGEITWDGTTKTYSHTFAKVYQAWNVTVDFEKLHEIVFQDQKGNILNKTERITVIDGDTIPAASFTKMQEEADKLKAENESLFVWVDKTDSTKIYNETTVMTAQTADVVTLIPVYRMNVIKGADGSVIAADDFVIHVNDVRKLTETEAATLANVTAYDHSGSDISNMVTVEQTKLEELKKKTKGTYVDALTFMIAASGLTTGVDVEVTDDNPTITGKTAYTLTFKGRANETYKYQELDAQGTPTGNVLTILTDGDGKATITGLKKATPYQISHKKYGSVNGKTALVDAKDIAKQF
;
A
#
# COMPACT_ATOMS: atom_id res chain seq x y z
N TYR A 1 -101.70 42.78 19.04
CA TYR A 1 -101.70 43.40 17.69
C TYR A 1 -100.93 44.77 17.77
N LEU A 2 -100.14 45.08 16.75
CA LEU A 2 -99.32 46.30 16.58
C LEU A 2 -98.14 46.47 17.51
N LYS A 3 -97.64 45.40 18.08
CA LYS A 3 -96.37 45.43 18.81
C LYS A 3 -95.18 45.09 17.88
N THR A 4 -94.00 45.62 18.15
CA THR A 4 -92.77 45.27 17.45
C THR A 4 -92.31 43.88 17.87
N TYR A 5 -92.03 43.01 16.94
CA TYR A 5 -91.43 41.71 17.13
C TYR A 5 -89.93 41.82 16.81
N THR A 6 -89.09 41.35 17.68
CA THR A 6 -87.66 41.32 17.45
C THR A 6 -87.11 39.92 17.82
N VAL A 7 -86.37 39.33 16.94
CA VAL A 7 -85.67 38.09 17.18
C VAL A 7 -84.27 38.20 16.62
N LYS A 8 -83.27 37.75 17.39
CA LYS A 8 -81.91 37.63 16.98
C LYS A 8 -81.58 36.20 16.67
N ILE A 9 -81.03 35.94 15.48
CA ILE A 9 -80.61 34.64 15.03
C ILE A 9 -79.09 34.71 14.89
N SER A 10 -78.38 33.94 15.66
CA SER A 10 -76.93 33.87 15.58
C SER A 10 -76.48 32.61 14.86
N PRO A 11 -75.45 32.69 14.04
CA PRO A 11 -74.92 31.50 13.43
C PRO A 11 -74.33 30.59 14.50
N LYS A 12 -74.41 29.29 14.26
CA LYS A 12 -73.65 28.33 15.04
C LYS A 12 -72.16 28.55 14.75
N ALA A 13 -71.30 28.17 15.68
CA ALA A 13 -69.87 28.18 15.45
C ALA A 13 -69.55 27.50 14.10
N ASP A 14 -68.65 28.09 13.31
CA ASP A 14 -68.20 27.64 11.98
C ASP A 14 -69.25 27.75 10.86
N TYR A 15 -70.33 28.50 11.08
CA TYR A 15 -71.32 28.82 10.10
C TYR A 15 -71.54 30.31 9.99
N ASP A 16 -71.81 30.76 8.78
CA ASP A 16 -72.34 32.08 8.49
C ASP A 16 -73.84 31.96 8.12
N LEU A 17 -74.63 32.92 8.54
CA LEU A 17 -76.01 32.94 8.07
C LEU A 17 -76.06 33.31 6.58
N ASP A 18 -76.73 32.52 5.80
CA ASP A 18 -76.92 32.72 4.35
C ASP A 18 -77.98 33.77 4.10
N GLN A 19 -77.56 35.01 3.90
CA GLN A 19 -78.47 36.15 3.68
C GLN A 19 -79.32 35.99 2.41
N ASP A 20 -78.78 35.33 1.37
CA ASP A 20 -79.49 35.08 0.09
C ASP A 20 -80.67 34.11 0.21
N ASN A 21 -80.54 33.22 1.20
CA ASN A 21 -81.58 32.22 1.50
C ASN A 21 -82.30 32.48 2.84
N PHE A 22 -82.15 33.69 3.37
CA PHE A 22 -82.80 34.12 4.61
C PHE A 22 -84.16 34.73 4.24
N MET A 23 -85.27 34.17 4.77
CA MET A 23 -86.62 34.56 4.41
C MET A 23 -87.44 34.88 5.63
N VAL A 24 -88.07 36.02 5.59
CA VAL A 24 -89.04 36.44 6.60
C VAL A 24 -90.44 36.62 5.94
N THR A 25 -91.40 35.92 6.48
CA THR A 25 -92.79 36.06 5.98
C THR A 25 -93.73 36.38 7.14
N MET A 26 -94.74 37.15 6.85
CA MET A 26 -95.85 37.42 7.77
C MET A 26 -97.17 36.99 7.12
N LYS A 27 -97.95 36.12 7.81
CA LYS A 27 -99.29 35.71 7.40
C LYS A 27 -100.29 36.55 8.15
N GLU A 28 -100.99 37.45 7.45
CA GLU A 28 -101.99 38.32 8.02
C GLU A 28 -103.11 37.55 8.65
N SER A 29 -103.55 37.92 9.89
CA SER A 29 -104.59 37.21 10.63
C SER A 29 -105.94 37.34 10.08
N ASP A 30 -106.26 38.40 9.40
CA ASP A 30 -107.61 38.75 8.86
C ASP A 30 -107.75 38.33 7.41
N THR A 31 -106.72 38.26 6.63
CA THR A 31 -106.81 37.88 5.20
C THR A 31 -106.28 36.49 4.89
N GLY A 32 -105.45 35.95 5.78
CA GLY A 32 -104.71 34.71 5.54
C GLY A 32 -103.61 34.87 4.47
N THR A 33 -103.35 36.10 3.99
CA THR A 33 -102.34 36.38 2.95
C THR A 33 -100.92 36.33 3.51
N VAL A 34 -100.10 35.61 2.82
CA VAL A 34 -98.68 35.55 3.18
C VAL A 34 -97.89 36.64 2.42
N LYS A 35 -97.23 37.56 3.19
CA LYS A 35 -96.39 38.61 2.65
C LYS A 35 -94.89 38.24 2.92
N ASN A 36 -94.10 38.27 1.84
CA ASN A 36 -92.61 38.22 2.02
C ASN A 36 -92.11 39.61 2.46
N LEU A 37 -91.38 39.68 3.55
CA LEU A 37 -90.79 40.91 4.01
C LEU A 37 -89.34 41.00 3.47
N THR A 38 -89.02 42.15 2.88
CA THR A 38 -87.70 42.36 2.29
C THR A 38 -86.62 42.35 3.38
N PHE A 39 -85.55 41.60 3.16
CA PHE A 39 -84.45 41.46 4.10
C PHE A 39 -83.96 42.85 4.55
N ALA A 40 -83.70 43.79 3.63
CA ALA A 40 -83.20 45.10 3.91
C ALA A 40 -84.12 45.94 4.79
N ASP A 41 -85.48 45.66 4.78
CA ASP A 41 -86.47 46.45 5.52
C ASP A 41 -86.60 45.98 6.99
N VAL A 42 -86.35 44.70 7.24
CA VAL A 42 -86.66 44.07 8.52
C VAL A 42 -85.47 43.44 9.20
N CYS A 43 -84.33 43.31 8.53
CA CYS A 43 -83.14 42.65 9.05
C CYS A 43 -81.93 43.62 9.18
N SER A 44 -81.21 43.41 10.24
CA SER A 44 -79.89 44.04 10.42
C SER A 44 -78.86 42.98 10.78
N VAL A 45 -77.64 43.11 10.25
CA VAL A 45 -76.51 42.14 10.51
C VAL A 45 -75.50 42.83 11.42
N ASP A 46 -75.16 42.19 12.51
CA ASP A 46 -74.08 42.70 13.39
C ASP A 46 -72.70 42.21 12.94
N GLN A 47 -71.66 42.72 13.57
CA GLN A 47 -70.26 42.37 13.27
C GLN A 47 -69.95 40.89 13.50
N ALA A 48 -70.77 40.22 14.29
CA ALA A 48 -70.65 38.78 14.56
C ALA A 48 -71.44 37.90 13.57
N GLY A 49 -72.01 38.48 12.51
CA GLY A 49 -72.79 37.82 11.50
C GLY A 49 -74.18 37.38 11.99
N SER A 50 -74.60 37.83 13.17
CA SER A 50 -75.98 37.53 13.65
C SER A 50 -76.98 38.46 12.97
N ILE A 51 -78.12 37.90 12.56
CA ILE A 51 -79.19 38.64 11.95
C ILE A 51 -80.25 38.94 13.00
N THR A 52 -80.57 40.21 13.18
CA THR A 52 -81.68 40.67 14.00
C THR A 52 -82.81 41.02 13.08
N VAL A 53 -83.89 40.30 13.23
CA VAL A 53 -85.16 40.59 12.52
C VAL A 53 -86.03 41.47 13.40
N THR A 54 -86.43 42.66 12.92
CA THR A 54 -87.30 43.60 13.62
C THR A 54 -88.50 43.93 12.73
N ILE A 55 -89.66 43.54 13.15
CA ILE A 55 -90.92 43.81 12.42
C ILE A 55 -91.77 44.73 13.28
N PRO A 56 -91.95 45.98 12.87
CA PRO A 56 -92.88 46.92 13.55
C PRO A 56 -94.31 46.54 13.20
N ASN A 57 -95.22 46.73 14.16
CA ASN A 57 -96.67 46.60 13.95
C ASN A 57 -97.12 45.16 13.40
N VAL A 58 -96.76 44.13 14.13
CA VAL A 58 -97.08 42.74 13.73
C VAL A 58 -98.64 42.52 13.67
N SER A 59 -99.16 42.11 12.51
CA SER A 59 -100.58 41.89 12.26
C SER A 59 -100.94 40.40 12.02
N GLY A 60 -99.98 39.48 12.17
CA GLY A 60 -100.21 38.07 11.93
C GLY A 60 -99.03 37.16 12.36
N ASP A 61 -99.07 35.93 11.91
CA ASP A 61 -98.03 34.94 12.21
C ASP A 61 -96.72 35.22 11.43
N ILE A 62 -95.63 35.28 12.13
CA ILE A 62 -94.30 35.47 11.54
C ILE A 62 -93.64 34.13 11.37
N THR A 63 -93.11 33.89 10.20
CA THR A 63 -92.18 32.76 9.94
C THR A 63 -90.82 33.33 9.50
N VAL A 64 -89.76 32.99 10.23
CA VAL A 64 -88.40 33.26 9.86
C VAL A 64 -87.71 31.94 9.48
N LYS A 65 -87.26 31.89 8.25
CA LYS A 65 -86.46 30.78 7.77
C LYS A 65 -85.05 31.25 7.59
N ALA A 66 -84.10 30.69 8.35
CA ALA A 66 -82.70 30.99 8.26
C ALA A 66 -81.98 29.77 7.70
N ALA A 67 -81.17 29.99 6.66
CA ALA A 67 -80.24 29.03 6.16
C ALA A 67 -78.80 29.44 6.68
N ALA A 68 -77.99 28.49 6.85
CA ALA A 68 -76.61 28.75 7.21
C ALA A 68 -75.68 28.06 6.23
N LYS A 69 -74.63 28.74 5.83
CA LYS A 69 -73.52 28.19 5.04
C LYS A 69 -72.35 27.94 5.98
N ARG A 70 -71.72 26.79 5.83
CA ARG A 70 -70.50 26.52 6.59
C ARG A 70 -69.40 27.49 6.18
N GLN A 71 -68.61 27.95 7.14
CA GLN A 71 -67.46 28.81 6.86
C GLN A 71 -66.42 28.01 6.08
N MET A 72 -65.95 28.61 5.02
CA MET A 72 -64.94 28.02 4.15
C MET A 72 -63.56 28.57 4.46
N THR A 73 -62.61 27.78 4.21
CA THR A 73 -61.18 28.12 4.28
C THR A 73 -60.55 27.84 2.95
N THR A 74 -59.79 28.75 2.40
CA THR A 74 -58.93 28.51 1.25
C THR A 74 -57.63 27.90 1.72
N LEU A 75 -57.38 26.66 1.35
CA LEU A 75 -56.13 25.97 1.62
C LEU A 75 -55.33 25.91 0.34
N LYS A 76 -54.15 26.56 0.36
CA LYS A 76 -53.19 26.57 -0.73
C LYS A 76 -51.95 25.77 -0.37
N VAL A 77 -51.50 24.86 -1.24
CA VAL A 77 -50.23 24.16 -1.04
C VAL A 77 -49.19 24.62 -2.05
N THR A 78 -48.06 25.00 -1.55
CA THR A 78 -46.89 25.45 -2.34
C THR A 78 -45.71 24.50 -2.15
N GLY A 79 -44.68 24.62 -3.00
CA GLY A 79 -43.46 23.82 -2.88
C GLY A 79 -43.56 22.40 -3.42
N LEU A 80 -44.66 22.06 -4.11
CA LEU A 80 -44.87 20.74 -4.73
C LEU A 80 -43.88 20.43 -5.85
N VAL A 81 -43.28 21.47 -6.45
CA VAL A 81 -42.28 21.35 -7.51
C VAL A 81 -41.09 22.21 -7.18
N THR A 82 -39.93 21.63 -7.07
CA THR A 82 -38.63 22.30 -6.94
C THR A 82 -37.72 21.89 -8.10
N ALA A 83 -36.52 22.46 -8.20
CA ALA A 83 -35.56 22.12 -9.24
C ALA A 83 -35.20 20.62 -9.25
N ASN A 84 -35.18 19.99 -8.07
CA ASN A 84 -34.68 18.63 -7.89
C ASN A 84 -35.70 17.65 -7.28
N ALA A 85 -36.88 18.10 -6.96
CA ALA A 85 -37.90 17.26 -6.33
C ALA A 85 -39.30 17.66 -6.79
N LYS A 86 -40.18 16.69 -6.92
CA LYS A 86 -41.59 16.86 -7.37
C LYS A 86 -42.51 16.02 -6.51
N GLY A 87 -43.66 16.56 -6.25
CA GLY A 87 -44.75 15.82 -5.62
C GLY A 87 -46.11 16.35 -6.06
N SER A 88 -47.14 15.60 -5.78
CA SER A 88 -48.52 16.00 -5.93
C SER A 88 -49.22 16.03 -4.57
N PHE A 89 -50.35 16.71 -4.53
CA PHE A 89 -51.15 16.91 -3.33
C PHE A 89 -52.62 16.68 -3.63
N LYS A 90 -53.33 16.08 -2.71
CA LYS A 90 -54.80 16.06 -2.63
C LYS A 90 -55.26 16.10 -1.19
N ALA A 91 -56.48 16.53 -0.98
CA ALA A 91 -57.15 16.48 0.32
C ALA A 91 -58.47 15.72 0.22
N VAL A 92 -58.76 14.93 1.25
CA VAL A 92 -60.02 14.21 1.35
C VAL A 92 -60.72 14.50 2.67
N ASP A 93 -62.03 14.50 2.68
CA ASP A 93 -62.85 14.62 3.88
C ASP A 93 -62.86 13.30 4.71
N ALA A 94 -63.54 13.31 5.84
CA ALA A 94 -63.71 12.13 6.71
C ALA A 94 -64.46 10.96 6.04
N SER A 95 -65.18 11.21 4.97
CA SER A 95 -65.92 10.22 4.17
C SER A 95 -65.08 9.71 3.00
N GLY A 96 -63.87 10.25 2.77
CA GLY A 96 -63.02 9.89 1.66
C GLY A 96 -63.29 10.64 0.36
N ASN A 97 -64.15 11.66 0.36
CA ASN A 97 -64.42 12.45 -0.83
C ASN A 97 -63.24 13.44 -1.05
N GLU A 98 -62.73 13.48 -2.28
CA GLU A 98 -61.65 14.37 -2.67
C GLU A 98 -62.16 15.77 -2.96
N TYR A 99 -61.48 16.77 -2.38
CA TYR A 99 -61.72 18.18 -2.68
C TYR A 99 -61.14 18.55 -4.04
N LYS A 100 -61.93 19.33 -4.81
CA LYS A 100 -61.52 19.81 -6.13
C LYS A 100 -60.38 20.83 -6.01
N LEU A 101 -59.30 20.58 -6.74
CA LEU A 101 -58.19 21.52 -6.86
C LEU A 101 -58.53 22.63 -7.86
N GLU A 102 -58.40 23.88 -7.46
CA GLU A 102 -58.59 25.04 -8.34
C GLU A 102 -57.34 25.30 -9.20
N GLN A 103 -57.46 26.13 -10.25
CA GLN A 103 -56.35 26.37 -11.19
C GLN A 103 -55.10 26.99 -10.55
N ASP A 104 -55.24 27.69 -9.45
CA ASP A 104 -54.15 28.32 -8.71
C ASP A 104 -53.49 27.41 -7.67
N GLY A 105 -53.89 26.15 -7.60
CA GLY A 105 -53.38 25.17 -6.63
C GLY A 105 -54.03 25.26 -5.26
N SER A 106 -55.13 25.98 -5.12
CA SER A 106 -55.89 26.06 -3.88
C SER A 106 -57.08 25.08 -3.90
N ILE A 107 -57.60 24.76 -2.72
CA ILE A 107 -58.86 24.08 -2.48
C ILE A 107 -59.68 24.86 -1.46
N ASN A 108 -60.99 24.84 -1.63
CA ASN A 108 -61.91 25.42 -0.65
C ASN A 108 -62.46 24.30 0.23
N VAL A 109 -62.12 24.34 1.51
CA VAL A 109 -62.50 23.35 2.50
C VAL A 109 -63.31 23.95 3.64
N ASN A 110 -64.07 23.14 4.34
CA ASN A 110 -64.80 23.62 5.49
C ASN A 110 -63.86 23.94 6.65
N ARG A 111 -64.03 25.10 7.28
CA ARG A 111 -63.27 25.50 8.46
C ARG A 111 -63.58 24.52 9.61
N ASN A 112 -62.57 24.25 10.46
CA ASN A 112 -62.66 23.38 11.63
C ASN A 112 -63.13 21.95 11.31
N GLU A 113 -62.98 21.48 10.05
CA GLU A 113 -63.20 20.11 9.67
C GLU A 113 -61.87 19.38 9.48
N GLU A 114 -61.77 18.18 10.04
CA GLU A 114 -60.57 17.36 9.87
C GLU A 114 -60.48 16.84 8.45
N LEU A 115 -59.39 17.10 7.81
CA LEU A 115 -59.02 16.63 6.46
C LEU A 115 -57.91 15.61 6.57
N THR A 116 -57.82 14.72 5.60
CA THR A 116 -56.63 13.96 5.33
C THR A 116 -55.89 14.60 4.14
N LEU A 117 -54.73 15.18 4.40
CA LEU A 117 -53.83 15.68 3.37
C LEU A 117 -52.98 14.54 2.87
N ILE A 118 -52.94 14.31 1.57
CA ILE A 118 -52.21 13.22 0.95
C ILE A 118 -51.15 13.82 0.01
N PHE A 119 -49.89 13.60 0.32
CA PHE A 119 -48.76 14.05 -0.48
C PHE A 119 -48.11 12.85 -1.14
N THR A 120 -48.07 12.82 -2.45
CA THR A 120 -47.45 11.75 -3.23
C THR A 120 -46.19 12.27 -3.88
N PRO A 121 -44.99 11.80 -3.44
CA PRO A 121 -43.75 12.10 -4.14
C PRO A 121 -43.82 11.57 -5.57
N ASN A 122 -43.38 12.35 -6.54
CA ASN A 122 -43.25 11.86 -7.91
C ASN A 122 -41.92 11.10 -8.01
N ASP A 123 -41.98 9.92 -8.65
CA ASP A 123 -40.83 9.13 -8.93
C ASP A 123 -39.86 9.85 -9.86
N PHE A 124 -38.59 9.82 -9.54
CA PHE A 124 -37.56 10.14 -10.48
C PHE A 124 -37.40 8.95 -11.43
N SER A 125 -37.55 9.20 -12.68
CA SER A 125 -37.79 8.30 -13.79
C SER A 125 -36.70 7.30 -14.15
N ASN A 126 -36.05 6.66 -13.19
CA ASN A 126 -35.17 5.55 -13.50
C ASN A 126 -35.52 4.36 -12.60
N PRO A 127 -36.39 3.45 -13.05
CA PRO A 127 -36.63 2.23 -12.32
C PRO A 127 -35.37 1.38 -12.30
N TYR A 128 -34.83 1.17 -11.13
CA TYR A 128 -33.81 0.17 -10.90
C TYR A 128 -34.50 -1.18 -10.67
N TYR A 129 -33.72 -2.25 -10.87
CA TYR A 129 -34.27 -3.61 -10.85
C TYR A 129 -34.96 -3.97 -9.54
N SER A 130 -35.81 -4.95 -9.65
CA SER A 130 -36.45 -5.52 -8.48
C SER A 130 -35.38 -6.14 -7.55
N ASP A 131 -35.51 -5.86 -6.30
CA ASP A 131 -34.83 -6.62 -5.26
C ASP A 131 -35.43 -8.04 -5.14
N LEU A 132 -34.99 -8.78 -4.13
CA LEU A 132 -35.49 -10.14 -3.85
C LEU A 132 -37.00 -10.22 -3.61
N THR A 133 -37.70 -9.11 -3.44
CA THR A 133 -39.15 -9.07 -3.26
C THR A 133 -39.89 -8.78 -4.57
N GLY A 134 -39.19 -8.53 -5.68
CA GLY A 134 -39.79 -8.18 -6.97
C GLY A 134 -40.14 -6.70 -7.10
N GLU A 135 -39.80 -5.85 -6.12
CA GLU A 135 -40.04 -4.41 -6.19
C GLU A 135 -38.88 -3.72 -6.90
N LYS A 136 -39.16 -2.72 -7.72
CA LYS A 136 -38.13 -1.93 -8.41
C LYS A 136 -37.45 -0.98 -7.43
N GLY A 137 -36.16 -0.84 -7.55
CA GLY A 137 -35.42 0.21 -6.86
C GLY A 137 -35.73 1.55 -7.50
N GLU A 138 -36.16 2.50 -6.71
CA GLU A 138 -36.62 3.80 -7.19
C GLU A 138 -35.90 4.93 -6.40
N SER A 139 -35.70 6.06 -7.07
CA SER A 139 -35.35 7.28 -6.39
C SER A 139 -36.66 8.04 -6.07
N PHE A 140 -36.77 8.50 -4.84
CA PHE A 140 -37.96 9.18 -4.36
C PHE A 140 -37.61 10.61 -3.95
N SER A 141 -38.69 11.42 -3.84
CA SER A 141 -38.58 12.65 -3.05
C SER A 141 -39.36 12.42 -1.76
N ILE A 142 -38.70 12.44 -0.64
CA ILE A 142 -39.40 12.40 0.66
C ILE A 142 -39.87 13.77 1.05
N LEU A 143 -41.07 13.83 1.62
CA LEU A 143 -41.60 15.04 2.23
C LEU A 143 -40.84 15.25 3.58
N THR A 144 -40.03 16.27 3.66
CA THR A 144 -39.19 16.55 4.85
C THR A 144 -39.78 17.59 5.76
N ALA A 145 -40.59 18.50 5.22
CA ALA A 145 -41.30 19.50 6.02
C ALA A 145 -42.63 19.89 5.35
N LEU A 146 -43.58 20.24 6.18
CA LEU A 146 -44.85 20.86 5.79
C LEU A 146 -45.12 22.03 6.71
N GLN A 147 -44.84 23.23 6.26
CA GLN A 147 -44.91 24.44 7.05
C GLN A 147 -46.20 25.22 6.79
N GLU A 148 -46.96 25.49 7.82
CA GLU A 148 -48.02 26.44 7.76
C GLU A 148 -47.44 27.84 7.80
N THR A 149 -47.56 28.59 6.70
CA THR A 149 -46.86 29.86 6.53
C THR A 149 -47.43 30.99 7.38
N THR A 150 -48.68 30.87 7.81
CA THR A 150 -49.41 31.90 8.58
C THR A 150 -48.87 32.02 10.01
N ASN A 151 -48.50 30.88 10.64
CA ASN A 151 -48.01 30.81 12.01
C ASN A 151 -46.62 30.20 12.13
N ASN A 152 -45.98 29.89 10.99
CA ASN A 152 -44.68 29.28 10.87
C ASN A 152 -44.53 27.97 11.65
N THR A 153 -45.61 27.19 11.73
CA THR A 153 -45.65 25.89 12.39
C THR A 153 -45.29 24.79 11.40
N ASP A 154 -44.33 23.93 11.78
CA ASP A 154 -44.06 22.69 11.00
C ASP A 154 -45.05 21.60 11.40
N LEU A 155 -46.05 21.38 10.54
CA LEU A 155 -47.06 20.34 10.73
C LEU A 155 -46.50 18.93 10.58
N PHE A 156 -45.24 18.81 10.13
CA PHE A 156 -44.59 17.55 9.87
C PHE A 156 -43.82 16.98 11.07
N ALA A 157 -43.63 17.80 12.13
CA ALA A 157 -42.98 17.38 13.37
C ALA A 157 -43.77 16.30 14.17
N GLY A 158 -45.00 15.99 13.78
CA GLY A 158 -45.85 14.92 14.35
C GLY A 158 -45.89 13.67 13.50
N ALA A 159 -46.54 12.64 13.98
CA ALA A 159 -46.61 11.32 13.33
C ALA A 159 -47.07 11.40 11.86
N LYS A 160 -46.17 11.15 10.96
CA LYS A 160 -46.38 10.93 9.53
C LYS A 160 -46.43 9.45 9.25
N THR A 161 -47.44 9.04 8.52
CA THR A 161 -47.52 7.66 8.03
C THR A 161 -47.19 7.66 6.56
N PHE A 162 -46.23 6.87 6.16
CA PHE A 162 -45.94 6.61 4.75
C PHE A 162 -46.67 5.32 4.33
N ASN A 163 -47.51 5.46 3.35
CA ASN A 163 -48.23 4.33 2.75
C ASN A 163 -47.36 3.74 1.62
N TRP A 164 -46.71 2.61 1.87
CA TRP A 164 -45.82 1.95 0.91
C TRP A 164 -46.57 1.47 -0.36
N LYS A 165 -47.83 1.13 -0.23
CA LYS A 165 -48.63 0.68 -1.37
C LYS A 165 -48.93 1.84 -2.32
N GLU A 166 -49.40 2.95 -1.75
CA GLU A 166 -49.78 4.14 -2.50
C GLU A 166 -48.60 5.12 -2.65
N LYS A 167 -47.45 4.84 -2.01
CA LYS A 167 -46.23 5.68 -2.01
C LYS A 167 -46.52 7.13 -1.64
N SER A 168 -47.33 7.33 -0.61
CA SER A 168 -47.81 8.65 -0.19
C SER A 168 -47.69 8.89 1.30
N TYR A 169 -47.57 10.15 1.66
CA TYR A 169 -47.67 10.61 3.05
C TYR A 169 -49.09 11.03 3.35
N GLU A 170 -49.63 10.59 4.46
CA GLU A 170 -50.94 10.98 4.95
C GLU A 170 -50.82 11.75 6.24
N LEU A 171 -51.50 12.90 6.32
CA LEU A 171 -51.47 13.78 7.49
C LEU A 171 -52.90 14.27 7.79
N LYS A 172 -53.31 14.16 9.04
CA LYS A 172 -54.55 14.77 9.53
C LYS A 172 -54.33 16.26 9.78
N TYR A 173 -55.20 17.09 9.25
CA TYR A 173 -55.11 18.54 9.38
C TYR A 173 -56.48 19.17 9.52
N THR A 174 -56.60 20.15 10.43
CA THR A 174 -57.83 20.91 10.64
C THR A 174 -57.54 22.39 10.43
N PRO A 175 -58.00 23.00 9.32
CA PRO A 175 -57.80 24.43 9.08
C PRO A 175 -58.70 25.28 10.00
N THR A 176 -58.10 26.22 10.75
CA THR A 176 -58.79 27.02 11.76
C THR A 176 -58.94 28.50 11.37
N THR A 177 -58.23 28.94 10.33
CA THR A 177 -58.20 30.33 9.86
C THR A 177 -58.86 30.43 8.50
N SER A 178 -59.18 31.66 8.03
CA SER A 178 -59.86 31.89 6.75
C SER A 178 -59.03 31.57 5.52
N ASP A 179 -57.69 31.81 5.60
CA ASP A 179 -56.77 31.47 4.51
C ASP A 179 -55.53 30.78 5.09
N VAL A 180 -55.23 29.63 4.55
CA VAL A 180 -54.11 28.80 4.98
C VAL A 180 -53.21 28.51 3.79
N THR A 181 -51.92 28.78 3.95
CA THR A 181 -50.91 28.38 2.99
C THR A 181 -49.96 27.39 3.66
N LEU A 182 -49.88 26.20 3.07
CA LEU A 182 -48.92 25.18 3.46
C LEU A 182 -47.78 25.17 2.45
N LYS A 183 -46.54 25.10 2.95
CA LYS A 183 -45.35 24.95 2.13
C LYS A 183 -44.83 23.53 2.31
N ALA A 184 -44.98 22.71 1.30
CA ALA A 184 -44.39 21.37 1.26
C ALA A 184 -42.93 21.47 0.82
N VAL A 185 -42.06 20.71 1.47
CA VAL A 185 -40.66 20.60 1.10
C VAL A 185 -40.36 19.14 0.80
N PHE A 186 -40.15 18.84 -0.48
CA PHE A 186 -39.69 17.53 -0.93
C PHE A 186 -38.18 17.55 -1.10
N THR A 187 -37.52 16.49 -0.64
CA THR A 187 -36.07 16.32 -0.74
C THR A 187 -35.77 15.04 -1.54
N PRO A 188 -34.85 15.11 -2.52
CA PRO A 188 -34.41 13.91 -3.24
C PRO A 188 -33.93 12.83 -2.28
N SER A 189 -34.29 11.58 -2.57
CA SER A 189 -34.01 10.44 -1.69
C SER A 189 -33.86 9.18 -2.50
N HIS A 190 -33.23 8.19 -1.93
CA HIS A 190 -32.95 6.91 -2.57
C HIS A 190 -33.37 5.77 -1.68
N ILE A 191 -33.82 4.67 -2.29
CA ILE A 191 -34.09 3.45 -1.54
C ILE A 191 -32.82 2.65 -1.33
N VAL A 192 -32.67 2.10 -0.14
CA VAL A 192 -31.66 1.11 0.22
C VAL A 192 -32.39 -0.18 0.59
N HIS A 193 -32.12 -1.23 -0.16
CA HIS A 193 -32.59 -2.58 0.15
C HIS A 193 -31.53 -3.29 1.00
N VAL A 194 -31.83 -3.56 2.26
CA VAL A 194 -30.91 -4.22 3.19
C VAL A 194 -31.30 -5.69 3.31
N HIS A 195 -30.38 -6.57 2.94
CA HIS A 195 -30.51 -8.02 3.08
C HIS A 195 -29.53 -8.54 4.13
N VAL A 196 -29.98 -9.43 5.00
CA VAL A 196 -29.12 -10.03 6.02
C VAL A 196 -29.21 -11.55 5.97
N THR A 197 -28.06 -12.17 5.79
CA THR A 197 -27.89 -13.63 5.89
C THR A 197 -27.21 -13.99 7.19
N GLY A 198 -27.70 -14.99 7.90
CA GLY A 198 -27.14 -15.43 9.18
C GLY A 198 -27.40 -14.48 10.35
N GLY A 199 -28.28 -13.51 10.16
CA GLY A 199 -28.57 -12.50 11.17
C GLY A 199 -29.85 -11.72 10.89
N THR A 200 -30.01 -10.63 11.64
CA THR A 200 -31.11 -9.67 11.45
C THR A 200 -30.61 -8.24 11.45
N ALA A 201 -31.34 -7.34 10.82
CA ALA A 201 -31.08 -5.90 10.84
C ALA A 201 -32.31 -5.13 11.29
N LYS A 202 -32.07 -4.00 11.96
CA LYS A 202 -33.09 -3.00 12.30
C LYS A 202 -32.48 -1.61 12.11
N VAL A 203 -33.24 -0.68 11.58
CA VAL A 203 -32.83 0.73 11.56
C VAL A 203 -32.82 1.27 12.97
N LYS A 204 -31.68 1.78 13.44
CA LYS A 204 -31.49 2.22 14.83
C LYS A 204 -32.29 3.47 15.14
N ASP A 205 -32.29 4.45 14.25
CA ASP A 205 -33.09 5.68 14.37
C ASP A 205 -33.94 5.85 13.10
N THR A 206 -35.23 5.78 13.24
CA THR A 206 -36.18 5.96 12.15
C THR A 206 -36.64 7.40 11.98
N THR A 207 -36.16 8.34 12.80
CA THR A 207 -36.54 9.75 12.73
C THR A 207 -36.19 10.33 11.36
N GLY A 208 -37.19 10.84 10.66
CA GLY A 208 -37.00 11.42 9.32
C GLY A 208 -36.77 10.40 8.20
N LEU A 209 -36.79 9.11 8.48
CA LEU A 209 -36.66 8.03 7.49
C LEU A 209 -38.01 7.36 7.23
N VAL A 210 -38.11 6.73 6.07
CA VAL A 210 -39.23 5.86 5.72
C VAL A 210 -38.69 4.43 5.65
N THR A 211 -39.20 3.56 6.51
CA THR A 211 -38.70 2.18 6.62
C THR A 211 -39.84 1.17 6.47
N LYS A 212 -39.49 0.00 5.91
CA LYS A 212 -40.36 -1.16 5.84
C LYS A 212 -39.57 -2.40 6.22
N GLU A 213 -40.02 -3.14 7.20
CA GLU A 213 -39.41 -4.41 7.64
C GLU A 213 -40.15 -5.59 7.02
N SER A 214 -39.43 -6.61 6.59
CA SER A 214 -40.01 -7.91 6.30
C SER A 214 -39.96 -8.79 7.56
N GLY A 215 -41.02 -9.53 7.82
CA GLY A 215 -41.40 -10.20 9.07
C GLY A 215 -40.39 -10.86 9.98
N ALA A 216 -39.17 -11.20 9.53
CA ALA A 216 -38.13 -11.83 10.36
C ALA A 216 -36.92 -10.94 10.62
N GLY A 217 -36.95 -9.64 10.25
CA GLY A 217 -35.81 -8.73 10.40
C GLY A 217 -34.62 -9.03 9.47
N GLN A 218 -34.78 -9.95 8.53
CA GLN A 218 -33.75 -10.32 7.55
C GLN A 218 -33.72 -9.38 6.35
N PHE A 219 -34.69 -8.50 6.27
CA PHE A 219 -34.90 -7.63 5.15
C PHE A 219 -35.44 -6.27 5.59
N GLN A 220 -34.84 -5.20 5.10
CA GLN A 220 -35.25 -3.83 5.37
C GLN A 220 -35.29 -3.03 4.07
N HIS A 221 -36.31 -2.20 3.91
CA HIS A 221 -36.28 -1.12 2.93
C HIS A 221 -36.15 0.20 3.68
N VAL A 222 -35.24 1.02 3.27
CA VAL A 222 -35.04 2.34 3.87
C VAL A 222 -34.96 3.39 2.78
N ILE A 223 -35.80 4.43 2.86
CA ILE A 223 -35.68 5.61 2.01
C ILE A 223 -34.85 6.63 2.77
N VAL A 224 -33.74 7.02 2.18
CA VAL A 224 -32.71 7.90 2.75
C VAL A 224 -32.61 9.14 1.89
N LYS A 225 -32.48 10.33 2.49
CA LYS A 225 -32.21 11.56 1.73
C LYS A 225 -30.88 11.43 0.99
N ASP A 226 -30.83 12.12 -0.16
CA ASP A 226 -29.62 12.13 -0.99
C ASP A 226 -28.38 12.52 -0.17
N ASN A 227 -27.31 11.71 -0.28
CA ASN A 227 -26.04 11.85 0.43
C ASN A 227 -26.08 11.75 1.97
N GLU A 228 -27.18 11.25 2.56
CA GLU A 228 -27.22 10.91 3.98
C GLU A 228 -26.84 9.43 4.23
N THR A 229 -26.59 9.09 5.49
CA THR A 229 -26.24 7.74 5.97
C THR A 229 -27.34 7.16 6.85
N VAL A 230 -27.35 5.84 7.00
CA VAL A 230 -28.25 5.13 7.92
C VAL A 230 -27.44 4.27 8.89
N GLU A 231 -27.79 4.30 10.15
CA GLU A 231 -27.23 3.39 11.16
C GLU A 231 -28.18 2.20 11.36
N LEU A 232 -27.61 0.99 11.22
CA LEU A 232 -28.31 -0.27 11.41
C LEU A 232 -27.85 -0.95 12.70
N GLU A 233 -28.80 -1.42 13.48
CA GLU A 233 -28.57 -2.40 14.54
C GLU A 233 -28.66 -3.79 13.94
N LEU A 234 -27.60 -4.58 14.12
CA LEU A 234 -27.46 -5.90 13.55
C LEU A 234 -27.32 -6.94 14.66
N LYS A 235 -27.90 -8.10 14.44
CA LYS A 235 -27.76 -9.22 15.36
C LYS A 235 -27.35 -10.47 14.58
N ASP A 236 -26.21 -11.04 14.95
CA ASP A 236 -25.76 -12.35 14.51
C ASP A 236 -26.62 -13.45 15.13
N THR A 237 -27.11 -14.36 14.32
CA THR A 237 -27.92 -15.53 14.74
C THR A 237 -27.26 -16.84 14.34
N THR A 238 -26.01 -16.83 13.84
CA THR A 238 -25.31 -18.03 13.41
C THR A 238 -24.95 -18.96 14.56
N GLY A 239 -24.70 -18.41 15.77
CA GLY A 239 -24.26 -19.18 16.94
C GLY A 239 -22.82 -19.66 16.87
N THR A 240 -22.00 -19.13 15.95
CA THR A 240 -20.59 -19.52 15.79
C THR A 240 -19.69 -18.85 16.82
N ALA A 241 -18.58 -19.50 17.20
CA ALA A 241 -17.62 -18.95 18.17
C ALA A 241 -16.87 -17.74 17.61
N THR A 242 -16.57 -17.75 16.32
CA THR A 242 -15.99 -16.62 15.60
C THR A 242 -16.84 -16.33 14.39
N THR A 243 -17.32 -15.10 14.27
CA THR A 243 -18.22 -14.70 13.18
C THR A 243 -17.44 -13.88 12.16
N TYR A 244 -17.44 -14.33 10.93
CA TYR A 244 -17.08 -13.53 9.78
C TYR A 244 -18.25 -12.62 9.41
N LYS A 245 -17.96 -11.33 9.25
CA LYS A 245 -18.93 -10.31 8.90
C LYS A 245 -18.53 -9.64 7.61
N GLN A 246 -19.46 -9.58 6.69
CA GLN A 246 -19.25 -8.89 5.42
C GLN A 246 -20.46 -8.04 5.09
N ALA A 247 -20.22 -6.84 4.59
CA ALA A 247 -21.24 -6.03 3.94
C ALA A 247 -20.71 -5.63 2.57
N TYR A 248 -21.50 -5.76 1.55
CA TYR A 248 -21.18 -5.26 0.23
C TYR A 248 -22.37 -4.52 -0.38
N TRP A 249 -22.03 -3.49 -1.14
CA TRP A 249 -22.98 -2.69 -1.86
C TRP A 249 -23.04 -3.15 -3.31
N SER A 250 -24.26 -3.30 -3.82
CA SER A 250 -24.48 -3.45 -5.24
C SER A 250 -25.42 -2.36 -5.73
N ASN A 251 -25.33 -2.03 -7.00
CA ASN A 251 -26.45 -1.40 -7.67
C ASN A 251 -27.62 -2.37 -7.65
N VAL A 252 -28.84 -1.85 -7.78
CA VAL A 252 -30.04 -2.69 -7.81
C VAL A 252 -30.04 -3.63 -9.02
N ASP A 253 -29.18 -3.38 -10.01
CA ASP A 253 -28.90 -4.25 -11.15
C ASP A 253 -27.80 -5.29 -10.90
N GLY A 254 -27.23 -5.32 -9.71
CA GLY A 254 -26.16 -6.23 -9.32
C GLY A 254 -24.78 -5.88 -9.86
N SER A 255 -24.61 -4.72 -10.51
CA SER A 255 -23.40 -4.36 -11.30
C SER A 255 -22.34 -3.64 -10.50
N ASP A 256 -22.24 -3.44 -9.35
CA ASP A 256 -21.18 -2.67 -8.64
C ASP A 256 -21.02 -3.13 -7.19
N ASP A 257 -19.93 -3.75 -6.90
CA ASP A 257 -19.66 -4.31 -5.60
C ASP A 257 -18.52 -3.59 -4.90
N THR A 258 -18.84 -2.97 -3.78
CA THR A 258 -17.83 -2.50 -2.84
C THR A 258 -17.95 -3.32 -1.57
N ILE A 259 -17.01 -4.21 -1.35
CA ILE A 259 -16.94 -5.00 -0.12
C ILE A 259 -16.53 -4.07 1.01
N VAL A 260 -17.31 -4.08 2.08
CA VAL A 260 -17.00 -3.40 3.34
C VAL A 260 -16.61 -4.47 4.35
N SER A 261 -15.40 -4.40 4.81
CA SER A 261 -14.78 -5.39 5.69
C SER A 261 -15.33 -5.37 7.13
N ASN A 262 -14.92 -6.36 7.92
CA ASN A 262 -15.26 -6.48 9.34
C ASN A 262 -15.09 -5.20 10.19
N GLN A 263 -14.19 -4.29 9.81
CA GLN A 263 -13.96 -3.03 10.54
C GLN A 263 -15.11 -2.03 10.45
N ALA A 264 -15.97 -2.14 9.46
CA ALA A 264 -17.14 -1.27 9.36
C ALA A 264 -18.25 -1.64 10.37
N PHE A 265 -18.13 -2.79 11.02
CA PHE A 265 -19.04 -3.24 12.04
C PHE A 265 -18.48 -2.89 13.41
N THR A 266 -19.22 -2.11 14.19
CA THR A 266 -18.86 -1.78 15.58
C THR A 266 -19.67 -2.61 16.56
N GLY A 267 -19.10 -2.89 17.74
CA GLY A 267 -19.75 -3.72 18.77
C GLY A 267 -19.13 -5.11 18.90
N ASN A 268 -19.57 -5.83 19.91
CA ASN A 268 -19.12 -7.19 20.22
C ASN A 268 -20.29 -8.16 20.01
N GLY A 269 -19.99 -9.32 19.41
CA GLY A 269 -21.01 -10.31 19.12
C GLY A 269 -21.89 -10.70 20.30
N PRO A 270 -23.15 -11.03 20.10
CA PRO A 270 -23.82 -11.17 18.81
C PRO A 270 -24.44 -9.86 18.24
N SER A 271 -24.27 -8.72 18.92
CA SER A 271 -24.87 -7.44 18.55
C SER A 271 -23.85 -6.49 17.96
N TYR A 272 -24.16 -5.92 16.80
CA TYR A 272 -23.29 -5.00 16.08
C TYR A 272 -24.07 -3.79 15.60
N THR A 273 -23.37 -2.70 15.29
CA THR A 273 -23.90 -1.59 14.51
C THR A 273 -23.10 -1.43 13.23
N TYR A 274 -23.80 -0.99 12.18
CA TYR A 274 -23.21 -0.69 10.91
C TYR A 274 -23.78 0.63 10.39
N THR A 275 -22.91 1.58 10.06
CA THR A 275 -23.32 2.85 9.44
C THR A 275 -23.04 2.75 7.95
N THR A 276 -24.07 3.01 7.14
CA THR A 276 -23.93 3.02 5.68
C THR A 276 -22.99 4.15 5.25
N ARG A 277 -22.40 4.01 4.07
CA ARG A 277 -21.87 5.18 3.37
C ARG A 277 -22.99 6.12 2.96
N ALA A 278 -22.67 7.35 2.57
CA ALA A 278 -23.63 8.29 2.01
C ALA A 278 -24.29 7.69 0.76
N VAL A 279 -25.62 7.79 0.72
CA VAL A 279 -26.46 7.16 -0.31
C VAL A 279 -26.80 8.19 -1.39
N GLY A 280 -26.11 8.12 -2.53
CA GLY A 280 -26.33 9.03 -3.68
C GLY A 280 -27.10 8.41 -4.85
N LYS A 281 -27.55 7.16 -4.72
CA LYS A 281 -28.39 6.44 -5.70
C LYS A 281 -29.03 5.22 -5.04
N PRO A 282 -30.11 4.65 -5.59
CA PRO A 282 -30.70 3.41 -5.11
C PRO A 282 -29.68 2.27 -5.08
N ARG A 283 -29.68 1.48 -4.01
CA ARG A 283 -28.69 0.42 -3.79
C ARG A 283 -29.26 -0.76 -3.03
N ALA A 284 -28.63 -1.91 -3.23
CA ALA A 284 -28.75 -3.05 -2.33
C ALA A 284 -27.54 -3.10 -1.39
N LEU A 285 -27.78 -3.35 -0.12
CA LEU A 285 -26.78 -3.61 0.92
C LEU A 285 -26.97 -5.04 1.41
N ASN A 286 -26.02 -5.89 1.10
CA ASN A 286 -26.02 -7.27 1.51
C ASN A 286 -25.08 -7.45 2.69
N ILE A 287 -25.62 -7.94 3.81
CA ILE A 287 -24.89 -8.19 5.05
C ILE A 287 -24.91 -9.69 5.30
N THR A 288 -23.74 -10.25 5.58
CA THR A 288 -23.58 -11.68 5.83
C THR A 288 -22.86 -11.91 7.14
N PHE A 289 -23.41 -12.81 7.96
CA PHE A 289 -22.78 -13.41 9.13
C PHE A 289 -22.57 -14.88 8.85
N GLU A 290 -21.33 -15.35 8.97
CA GLU A 290 -20.94 -16.73 8.72
C GLU A 290 -19.87 -17.16 9.72
N GLU A 291 -19.57 -18.47 9.77
CA GLU A 291 -18.43 -18.96 10.51
C GLU A 291 -17.13 -18.35 9.96
N GLY A 292 -16.31 -17.84 10.84
CA GLY A 292 -15.03 -17.24 10.55
C GLY A 292 -13.86 -17.91 11.25
N GLN A 293 -12.67 -17.67 10.74
CA GLN A 293 -11.41 -18.10 11.33
C GLN A 293 -10.54 -16.88 11.61
N THR A 294 -9.98 -16.82 12.80
CA THR A 294 -9.02 -15.76 13.16
C THR A 294 -7.68 -16.02 12.53
N VAL A 295 -7.11 -14.99 11.89
CA VAL A 295 -5.75 -15.01 11.37
C VAL A 295 -4.97 -13.86 11.98
N ASP A 296 -3.91 -14.20 12.70
CA ASP A 296 -2.91 -13.27 13.20
C ASP A 296 -1.70 -13.27 12.26
N VAL A 297 -1.28 -12.10 11.80
CA VAL A 297 -0.09 -11.94 10.96
C VAL A 297 0.91 -11.08 11.71
N LYS A 298 2.07 -11.63 12.02
CA LYS A 298 3.20 -10.91 12.60
C LYS A 298 4.26 -10.66 11.53
N VAL A 299 4.76 -9.44 11.43
CA VAL A 299 5.76 -9.06 10.45
C VAL A 299 7.00 -8.51 11.17
N THR A 300 8.17 -9.07 10.87
CA THR A 300 9.46 -8.59 11.40
C THR A 300 10.19 -7.83 10.30
N HIS A 301 10.73 -6.64 10.59
CA HIS A 301 11.41 -5.75 9.65
C HIS A 301 10.59 -5.44 8.38
N GLY A 302 9.29 -5.26 8.58
CA GLY A 302 8.36 -4.90 7.52
C GLY A 302 6.99 -4.53 8.07
N THR A 303 6.05 -4.28 7.19
CA THR A 303 4.68 -3.91 7.53
C THR A 303 3.67 -4.64 6.66
N LEU A 304 2.51 -4.93 7.22
CA LEU A 304 1.36 -5.38 6.44
C LEU A 304 0.76 -4.18 5.70
N VAL A 305 0.55 -4.32 4.40
CA VAL A 305 -0.15 -3.30 3.59
C VAL A 305 -1.65 -3.56 3.69
N THR A 306 -2.36 -2.66 4.37
CA THR A 306 -3.79 -2.75 4.61
C THR A 306 -4.57 -1.84 3.65
N GLY A 307 -5.83 -2.20 3.34
CA GLY A 307 -6.79 -1.32 2.67
C GLY A 307 -6.96 -1.49 1.17
N ASN A 308 -6.18 -2.32 0.48
CA ASN A 308 -6.25 -2.49 -0.97
C ASN A 308 -6.98 -3.76 -1.45
N ASP A 309 -7.39 -4.63 -0.54
CA ASP A 309 -7.92 -5.97 -0.84
C ASP A 309 -9.28 -6.27 -0.20
N GLY A 310 -9.92 -5.26 0.40
CA GLY A 310 -11.20 -5.41 1.08
C GLY A 310 -11.13 -6.18 2.40
N VAL A 311 -9.93 -6.56 2.87
CA VAL A 311 -9.73 -7.23 4.15
C VAL A 311 -9.56 -6.19 5.26
N ALA A 312 -10.33 -6.32 6.33
CA ALA A 312 -10.17 -5.49 7.51
C ALA A 312 -9.13 -6.08 8.45
N TRP A 313 -8.11 -5.32 8.71
CA TRP A 313 -7.06 -5.66 9.64
C TRP A 313 -7.17 -4.83 10.92
N ASN A 314 -7.09 -5.49 12.07
CA ASN A 314 -6.99 -4.87 13.37
C ASN A 314 -5.52 -4.90 13.81
N ASP A 315 -4.91 -3.73 13.98
CA ASP A 315 -3.54 -3.61 14.49
C ASP A 315 -3.53 -3.91 16.00
N LYS A 316 -2.83 -4.95 16.39
CA LYS A 316 -2.65 -5.38 17.79
C LYS A 316 -1.39 -4.77 18.43
N GLY A 317 -0.62 -3.99 17.68
CA GLY A 317 0.69 -3.50 18.08
C GLY A 317 1.81 -4.54 17.86
N ASN A 318 3.05 -4.11 18.03
CA ASN A 318 4.25 -4.93 17.83
C ASN A 318 4.27 -5.63 16.45
N SER A 319 3.87 -4.92 15.40
CA SER A 319 3.79 -5.43 14.02
C SER A 319 2.94 -6.68 13.87
N THR A 320 1.91 -6.82 14.73
CA THR A 320 0.95 -7.92 14.68
C THR A 320 -0.42 -7.41 14.26
N TYR A 321 -0.99 -8.01 13.25
CA TYR A 321 -2.26 -7.66 12.63
C TYR A 321 -3.21 -8.84 12.70
N GLN A 322 -4.47 -8.58 13.02
CA GLN A 322 -5.49 -9.62 13.11
C GLN A 322 -6.62 -9.35 12.14
N THR A 323 -7.08 -10.40 11.48
CA THR A 323 -8.32 -10.38 10.70
C THR A 323 -9.16 -11.62 11.00
N ILE A 324 -10.43 -11.56 10.57
CA ILE A 324 -11.32 -12.72 10.55
C ILE A 324 -11.62 -13.04 9.09
N VAL A 325 -11.34 -14.26 8.69
CA VAL A 325 -11.59 -14.77 7.33
C VAL A 325 -12.77 -15.74 7.38
N LYS A 326 -13.59 -15.74 6.35
CA LYS A 326 -14.65 -16.74 6.19
C LYS A 326 -14.05 -18.15 6.27
N ASN A 327 -14.70 -19.07 6.98
CA ASN A 327 -14.24 -20.46 7.06
C ASN A 327 -14.10 -21.08 5.65
N ASN A 328 -12.95 -21.67 5.36
CA ASN A 328 -12.52 -22.12 4.03
C ASN A 328 -12.40 -21.01 2.96
N GLY A 329 -12.42 -19.75 3.38
CA GLY A 329 -12.18 -18.61 2.49
C GLY A 329 -10.70 -18.41 2.17
N ALA A 330 -10.42 -17.73 1.06
CA ALA A 330 -9.07 -17.32 0.71
C ALA A 330 -8.67 -16.04 1.47
N LEU A 331 -7.38 -15.90 1.74
CA LEU A 331 -6.79 -14.70 2.33
C LEU A 331 -5.59 -14.25 1.51
N LYS A 332 -5.65 -13.05 0.95
CA LYS A 332 -4.50 -12.40 0.34
C LYS A 332 -3.79 -11.54 1.38
N VAL A 333 -2.48 -11.66 1.47
CA VAL A 333 -1.62 -10.90 2.38
C VAL A 333 -0.62 -10.11 1.53
N ASN A 334 -0.60 -8.80 1.72
CA ASN A 334 0.34 -7.90 1.06
C ASN A 334 1.30 -7.34 2.10
N ILE A 335 2.60 -7.53 1.91
CA ILE A 335 3.60 -7.25 2.92
C ILE A 335 4.73 -6.44 2.31
N LYS A 336 5.08 -5.33 2.94
CA LYS A 336 6.14 -4.45 2.50
C LYS A 336 7.33 -4.56 3.46
N PRO A 337 8.53 -4.96 2.98
CA PRO A 337 9.74 -4.91 3.79
C PRO A 337 10.14 -3.47 4.13
N GLU A 338 10.88 -3.30 5.20
CA GLU A 338 11.66 -2.10 5.44
C GLU A 338 12.72 -1.94 4.34
N ASP A 339 13.16 -0.70 4.09
CA ASP A 339 14.20 -0.46 3.09
C ASP A 339 15.51 -1.17 3.49
N GLY A 340 16.07 -1.95 2.58
CA GLY A 340 17.26 -2.75 2.82
C GLY A 340 17.00 -4.15 3.39
N TYR A 341 15.75 -4.61 3.40
CA TYR A 341 15.38 -5.96 3.85
C TYR A 341 14.75 -6.78 2.73
N GLY A 342 14.99 -8.10 2.74
CA GLY A 342 14.44 -9.09 1.82
C GLY A 342 13.64 -10.15 2.56
N LEU A 343 12.70 -10.81 1.86
CA LEU A 343 11.87 -11.86 2.42
C LEU A 343 12.71 -13.10 2.78
N LYS A 344 12.75 -13.45 4.07
CA LYS A 344 13.47 -14.62 4.59
C LYS A 344 12.56 -15.81 4.76
N SER A 345 11.43 -15.63 5.45
CA SER A 345 10.54 -16.74 5.73
C SER A 345 9.08 -16.31 5.86
N ILE A 346 8.19 -17.22 5.52
CA ILE A 346 6.76 -17.17 5.89
C ILE A 346 6.45 -18.50 6.58
N THR A 347 5.88 -18.44 7.77
CA THR A 347 5.39 -19.63 8.48
C THR A 347 3.91 -19.51 8.79
N VAL A 348 3.19 -20.61 8.75
CA VAL A 348 1.78 -20.73 9.17
C VAL A 348 1.71 -21.77 10.28
N ASN A 349 1.31 -21.39 11.47
CA ASN A 349 1.29 -22.24 12.67
C ASN A 349 2.63 -22.98 12.86
N ASN A 350 3.74 -22.26 12.70
CA ASN A 350 5.13 -22.75 12.75
C ASN A 350 5.53 -23.74 11.64
N VAL A 351 4.74 -23.91 10.60
CA VAL A 351 5.11 -24.66 9.40
C VAL A 351 5.61 -23.69 8.34
N ALA A 352 6.84 -23.85 7.90
CA ALA A 352 7.45 -22.96 6.90
C ALA A 352 6.88 -23.21 5.50
N ILE A 353 6.69 -22.14 4.75
CA ILE A 353 6.43 -22.18 3.31
C ILE A 353 7.78 -22.22 2.59
N ASP A 354 7.90 -23.06 1.59
CA ASP A 354 9.06 -23.04 0.69
C ASP A 354 8.97 -21.79 -0.20
N ILE A 355 9.73 -20.75 0.18
CA ILE A 355 9.71 -19.43 -0.48
C ILE A 355 10.13 -19.53 -1.93
N ASP A 356 11.18 -20.30 -2.25
CA ASP A 356 11.70 -20.43 -3.61
C ASP A 356 10.70 -21.13 -4.53
N ALA A 357 10.09 -22.21 -4.05
CA ALA A 357 9.03 -22.90 -4.78
C ALA A 357 7.81 -21.99 -4.98
N ALA A 358 7.39 -21.25 -3.95
CA ALA A 358 6.23 -20.37 -3.99
C ALA A 358 6.45 -19.14 -4.91
N ILE A 359 7.65 -18.58 -4.97
CA ILE A 359 8.02 -17.53 -5.94
C ILE A 359 8.02 -18.10 -7.36
N LYS A 360 8.61 -19.27 -7.56
CA LYS A 360 8.69 -19.92 -8.87
C LYS A 360 7.31 -20.32 -9.42
N SER A 361 6.40 -20.74 -8.55
CA SER A 361 5.01 -21.08 -8.94
C SER A 361 4.13 -19.83 -9.14
N GLY A 362 4.56 -18.67 -8.67
CA GLY A 362 3.77 -17.43 -8.67
C GLY A 362 2.78 -17.32 -7.50
N GLU A 363 2.85 -18.19 -6.51
CA GLU A 363 2.06 -18.06 -5.27
C GLU A 363 2.51 -16.88 -4.43
N ILE A 364 3.82 -16.59 -4.42
CA ILE A 364 4.39 -15.37 -3.89
C ILE A 364 4.83 -14.50 -5.07
N THR A 365 4.32 -13.29 -5.14
CA THR A 365 4.67 -12.32 -6.19
C THR A 365 5.32 -11.09 -5.58
N TRP A 366 6.26 -10.49 -6.32
CA TRP A 366 6.90 -9.22 -5.97
C TRP A 366 6.47 -8.13 -6.94
N ASP A 367 5.92 -7.05 -6.42
CA ASP A 367 5.69 -5.81 -7.18
C ASP A 367 6.82 -4.82 -6.92
N GLY A 368 7.71 -4.65 -7.89
CA GLY A 368 8.85 -3.74 -7.80
C GLY A 368 8.47 -2.26 -7.74
N THR A 369 7.26 -1.88 -8.17
CA THR A 369 6.78 -0.49 -8.13
C THR A 369 6.35 -0.11 -6.72
N THR A 370 5.55 -0.95 -6.09
CA THR A 370 5.07 -0.74 -4.71
C THR A 370 6.04 -1.27 -3.65
N LYS A 371 7.05 -2.04 -4.08
CA LYS A 371 7.97 -2.79 -3.21
C LYS A 371 7.21 -3.70 -2.24
N THR A 372 6.28 -4.49 -2.75
CA THR A 372 5.37 -5.31 -1.94
C THR A 372 5.41 -6.77 -2.38
N TYR A 373 5.53 -7.69 -1.43
CA TYR A 373 5.27 -9.11 -1.62
C TYR A 373 3.79 -9.38 -1.41
N SER A 374 3.20 -10.18 -2.28
CA SER A 374 1.82 -10.66 -2.16
C SER A 374 1.80 -12.18 -2.12
N HIS A 375 1.09 -12.74 -1.16
CA HIS A 375 0.82 -14.18 -1.07
C HIS A 375 -0.67 -14.43 -0.85
N THR A 376 -1.23 -15.45 -1.52
CA THR A 376 -2.64 -15.82 -1.37
C THR A 376 -2.75 -17.21 -0.76
N PHE A 377 -3.26 -17.26 0.44
CA PHE A 377 -3.68 -18.51 1.08
C PHE A 377 -5.03 -18.93 0.52
N ALA A 378 -5.10 -20.07 -0.15
CA ALA A 378 -6.30 -20.50 -0.87
C ALA A 378 -7.47 -20.84 0.06
N LYS A 379 -7.21 -21.35 1.26
CA LYS A 379 -8.24 -21.76 2.23
C LYS A 379 -7.77 -21.59 3.66
N VAL A 380 -8.51 -20.83 4.45
CA VAL A 380 -8.33 -20.68 5.89
C VAL A 380 -9.42 -21.50 6.59
N TYR A 381 -9.09 -22.61 7.19
CA TYR A 381 -10.04 -23.58 7.76
C TYR A 381 -9.94 -23.72 9.28
N GLN A 382 -9.01 -23.05 9.90
CA GLN A 382 -8.80 -22.96 11.35
C GLN A 382 -8.12 -21.64 11.71
N ALA A 383 -7.97 -21.34 12.98
CA ALA A 383 -7.20 -20.18 13.41
C ALA A 383 -5.72 -20.33 13.00
N TRP A 384 -5.15 -19.27 12.43
CA TRP A 384 -3.78 -19.25 11.96
C TRP A 384 -2.96 -18.17 12.64
N ASN A 385 -1.71 -18.53 12.94
CA ASN A 385 -0.63 -17.60 13.26
C ASN A 385 0.34 -17.59 12.08
N VAL A 386 0.37 -16.52 11.33
CA VAL A 386 1.28 -16.31 10.22
C VAL A 386 2.42 -15.42 10.70
N THR A 387 3.66 -15.87 10.54
CA THR A 387 4.84 -15.05 10.81
C THR A 387 5.58 -14.81 9.50
N VAL A 388 5.93 -13.56 9.24
CA VAL A 388 6.71 -13.15 8.08
C VAL A 388 7.96 -12.45 8.58
N ASP A 389 9.09 -13.02 8.25
CA ASP A 389 10.38 -12.46 8.65
C ASP A 389 11.12 -11.92 7.43
N PHE A 390 11.61 -10.71 7.55
CA PHE A 390 12.53 -10.09 6.61
C PHE A 390 13.90 -9.98 7.28
N GLU A 391 14.94 -10.24 6.49
CA GLU A 391 16.33 -10.12 6.91
C GLU A 391 17.05 -9.07 6.07
N LYS A 392 18.15 -8.56 6.59
CA LYS A 392 18.97 -7.56 5.93
C LYS A 392 19.40 -8.02 4.54
N LEU A 393 19.30 -7.13 3.56
CA LEU A 393 19.61 -7.40 2.16
C LEU A 393 20.93 -6.75 1.78
N HIS A 394 21.82 -7.55 1.21
CA HIS A 394 23.11 -7.10 0.67
C HIS A 394 23.04 -7.08 -0.86
N GLU A 395 23.46 -5.99 -1.46
CA GLU A 395 23.63 -5.89 -2.90
C GLU A 395 25.05 -6.28 -3.28
N ILE A 396 25.18 -7.23 -4.21
CA ILE A 396 26.47 -7.72 -4.70
C ILE A 396 26.75 -7.11 -6.07
N VAL A 397 27.84 -6.36 -6.15
CA VAL A 397 28.30 -5.71 -7.37
C VAL A 397 29.61 -6.34 -7.81
N PHE A 398 29.66 -6.95 -8.97
CA PHE A 398 30.88 -7.43 -9.59
C PHE A 398 31.46 -6.34 -10.50
N GLN A 399 32.72 -6.00 -10.31
CA GLN A 399 33.44 -5.02 -11.13
C GLN A 399 34.72 -5.63 -11.72
N ASP A 400 35.15 -5.12 -12.85
CA ASP A 400 36.50 -5.39 -13.35
C ASP A 400 37.55 -4.57 -12.56
N GLN A 401 38.82 -4.82 -12.82
CA GLN A 401 39.93 -4.09 -12.20
C GLN A 401 39.97 -2.59 -12.57
N LYS A 402 39.24 -2.17 -13.61
CA LYS A 402 39.10 -0.76 -14.04
C LYS A 402 37.87 -0.08 -13.43
N GLY A 403 37.06 -0.82 -12.66
CA GLY A 403 35.85 -0.30 -12.00
C GLY A 403 34.58 -0.38 -12.85
N ASN A 404 34.60 -1.04 -14.01
CA ASN A 404 33.38 -1.25 -14.78
C ASN A 404 32.53 -2.37 -14.16
N ILE A 405 31.22 -2.12 -14.01
CA ILE A 405 30.30 -3.12 -13.46
C ILE A 405 30.08 -4.24 -14.48
N LEU A 406 30.28 -5.49 -14.06
CA LEU A 406 30.08 -6.68 -14.89
C LEU A 406 28.62 -7.15 -14.88
N ASN A 407 27.91 -7.03 -13.76
CA ASN A 407 26.50 -7.41 -13.62
C ASN A 407 25.51 -6.26 -13.91
N LYS A 408 25.78 -5.43 -14.93
CA LYS A 408 24.97 -4.24 -15.27
C LYS A 408 23.47 -4.50 -15.49
N THR A 409 23.13 -5.66 -16.00
CA THR A 409 21.76 -6.04 -16.36
C THR A 409 21.05 -6.87 -15.31
N GLU A 410 21.73 -7.25 -14.25
CA GLU A 410 21.22 -8.15 -13.22
C GLU A 410 21.64 -7.65 -11.83
N ARG A 411 20.64 -7.27 -11.04
CA ARG A 411 20.86 -6.94 -9.64
C ARG A 411 20.95 -8.25 -8.85
N ILE A 412 22.08 -8.49 -8.22
CA ILE A 412 22.29 -9.65 -7.36
C ILE A 412 22.12 -9.18 -5.93
N THR A 413 21.18 -9.76 -5.21
CA THR A 413 20.91 -9.45 -3.80
C THR A 413 20.89 -10.74 -2.99
N VAL A 414 21.43 -10.67 -1.77
CA VAL A 414 21.53 -11.80 -0.84
C VAL A 414 21.09 -11.34 0.55
N ILE A 415 20.29 -12.12 1.23
CA ILE A 415 19.85 -11.82 2.60
C ILE A 415 20.81 -12.41 3.64
N ASP A 416 20.80 -11.86 4.84
CA ASP A 416 21.58 -12.38 5.98
C ASP A 416 21.31 -13.88 6.19
N GLY A 417 22.38 -14.63 6.41
CA GLY A 417 22.36 -16.07 6.60
C GLY A 417 22.41 -16.88 5.32
N ASP A 418 22.32 -16.26 4.15
CA ASP A 418 22.41 -16.92 2.86
C ASP A 418 23.76 -16.65 2.16
N THR A 419 24.04 -17.41 1.11
CA THR A 419 25.25 -17.28 0.28
C THR A 419 24.92 -16.63 -1.07
N ILE A 420 25.94 -16.06 -1.73
CA ILE A 420 25.78 -15.62 -3.11
C ILE A 420 25.50 -16.85 -3.99
N PRO A 421 24.44 -16.83 -4.84
CA PRO A 421 24.12 -17.98 -5.68
C PRO A 421 25.31 -18.42 -6.56
N ALA A 422 25.63 -19.70 -6.58
CA ALA A 422 26.72 -20.26 -7.38
C ALA A 422 26.61 -19.91 -8.87
N ALA A 423 25.38 -19.85 -9.39
CA ALA A 423 25.11 -19.43 -10.77
C ALA A 423 25.57 -18.00 -11.07
N SER A 424 25.51 -17.10 -10.08
CA SER A 424 26.01 -15.74 -10.21
C SER A 424 27.53 -15.70 -10.35
N PHE A 425 28.26 -16.52 -9.56
CA PHE A 425 29.73 -16.65 -9.70
C PHE A 425 30.10 -17.24 -11.06
N THR A 426 29.42 -18.29 -11.51
CA THR A 426 29.68 -18.90 -12.81
C THR A 426 29.51 -17.88 -13.94
N LYS A 427 28.41 -17.16 -13.93
CA LYS A 427 28.14 -16.12 -14.93
C LYS A 427 29.18 -15.00 -14.89
N MET A 428 29.55 -14.53 -13.71
CA MET A 428 30.55 -13.46 -13.57
C MET A 428 31.95 -13.95 -13.86
N GLN A 429 32.26 -15.22 -13.64
CA GLN A 429 33.49 -15.85 -14.09
C GLN A 429 33.65 -15.78 -15.61
N GLU A 430 32.58 -16.11 -16.36
CA GLU A 430 32.58 -16.02 -17.82
C GLU A 430 32.81 -14.58 -18.32
N GLU A 431 32.24 -13.59 -17.64
CA GLU A 431 32.47 -12.17 -17.99
C GLU A 431 33.91 -11.71 -17.63
N ALA A 432 34.43 -12.14 -16.48
CA ALA A 432 35.77 -11.82 -16.06
C ALA A 432 36.83 -12.49 -16.96
N ASP A 433 36.59 -13.71 -17.42
CA ASP A 433 37.52 -14.44 -18.30
C ASP A 433 37.71 -13.78 -19.67
N LYS A 434 36.78 -12.93 -20.10
CA LYS A 434 36.92 -12.10 -21.32
C LYS A 434 37.94 -10.95 -21.15
N LEU A 435 38.29 -10.61 -19.91
CA LEU A 435 39.08 -9.44 -19.56
C LEU A 435 40.49 -9.77 -19.07
N LYS A 436 40.81 -11.06 -18.85
CA LYS A 436 42.09 -11.53 -18.36
C LYS A 436 43.21 -11.37 -19.39
N ALA A 437 44.47 -11.31 -18.92
CA ALA A 437 45.64 -11.42 -19.79
C ALA A 437 45.79 -12.86 -20.35
N GLU A 438 46.59 -13.02 -21.40
CA GLU A 438 46.67 -14.26 -22.19
C GLU A 438 47.05 -15.51 -21.33
N ASN A 439 47.91 -15.33 -20.33
CA ASN A 439 48.41 -16.43 -19.50
C ASN A 439 47.85 -16.40 -18.07
N GLU A 440 46.77 -15.66 -17.82
CA GLU A 440 46.15 -15.55 -16.51
C GLU A 440 44.80 -16.27 -16.45
N SER A 441 44.42 -16.65 -15.25
CA SER A 441 43.07 -17.16 -14.95
C SER A 441 42.55 -16.48 -13.70
N LEU A 442 41.21 -16.39 -13.59
CA LEU A 442 40.58 -15.90 -12.38
C LEU A 442 40.92 -16.81 -11.20
N PHE A 443 41.62 -16.23 -10.23
CA PHE A 443 42.01 -16.89 -8.99
C PHE A 443 40.86 -16.83 -7.97
N VAL A 444 40.53 -15.64 -7.48
CA VAL A 444 39.48 -15.41 -6.50
C VAL A 444 38.76 -14.08 -6.78
N TRP A 445 37.60 -13.91 -6.14
CA TRP A 445 36.94 -12.62 -6.00
C TRP A 445 37.23 -12.05 -4.63
N VAL A 446 37.63 -10.79 -4.54
CA VAL A 446 37.90 -10.09 -3.29
C VAL A 446 37.02 -8.86 -3.12
N ASP A 447 36.78 -8.49 -1.87
CA ASP A 447 36.15 -7.21 -1.57
C ASP A 447 37.04 -6.05 -2.04
N LYS A 448 36.46 -5.12 -2.79
CA LYS A 448 37.17 -3.94 -3.28
C LYS A 448 37.74 -3.05 -2.15
N THR A 449 37.08 -3.04 -1.01
CA THR A 449 37.45 -2.23 0.16
C THR A 449 38.42 -2.94 1.09
N ASP A 450 38.44 -4.28 1.04
CA ASP A 450 39.28 -5.13 1.87
C ASP A 450 39.72 -6.36 1.09
N SER A 451 40.83 -6.27 0.38
CA SER A 451 41.36 -7.33 -0.47
C SER A 451 41.76 -8.62 0.28
N THR A 452 41.69 -8.62 1.60
CA THR A 452 41.91 -9.84 2.41
C THR A 452 40.65 -10.69 2.53
N LYS A 453 39.47 -10.11 2.23
CA LYS A 453 38.19 -10.81 2.24
C LYS A 453 37.90 -11.42 0.88
N ILE A 454 37.81 -12.73 0.86
CA ILE A 454 37.49 -13.52 -0.32
C ILE A 454 36.04 -13.94 -0.29
N TYR A 455 35.41 -13.87 -1.45
CA TYR A 455 34.02 -14.28 -1.63
C TYR A 455 33.90 -15.39 -2.65
N ASN A 456 33.16 -16.42 -2.31
CA ASN A 456 32.81 -17.56 -3.17
C ASN A 456 31.38 -18.02 -2.86
N GLU A 457 30.94 -19.10 -3.47
CA GLU A 457 29.60 -19.68 -3.32
C GLU A 457 29.28 -20.19 -1.91
N THR A 458 30.28 -20.32 -1.04
CA THR A 458 30.11 -20.76 0.36
C THR A 458 30.14 -19.59 1.35
N THR A 459 30.45 -18.38 0.88
CA THR A 459 30.55 -17.20 1.75
C THR A 459 29.16 -16.76 2.21
N VAL A 460 28.89 -16.91 3.50
CA VAL A 460 27.61 -16.52 4.13
C VAL A 460 27.62 -15.02 4.41
N MET A 461 26.56 -14.34 3.99
CA MET A 461 26.32 -12.94 4.38
C MET A 461 25.93 -12.86 5.86
N THR A 462 26.36 -11.82 6.55
CA THR A 462 26.06 -11.62 7.96
C THR A 462 25.65 -10.18 8.22
N ALA A 463 25.04 -9.90 9.37
CA ALA A 463 24.66 -8.55 9.78
C ALA A 463 25.82 -7.54 9.78
N GLN A 464 27.07 -8.00 9.88
CA GLN A 464 28.30 -7.19 9.78
C GLN A 464 28.73 -6.96 8.33
N THR A 465 28.18 -7.69 7.36
CA THR A 465 28.45 -7.47 5.94
C THR A 465 27.92 -6.11 5.53
N ALA A 466 28.66 -5.39 4.67
CA ALA A 466 28.23 -4.10 4.15
C ALA A 466 26.94 -4.23 3.32
N ASP A 467 26.11 -3.19 3.28
CA ASP A 467 24.85 -3.17 2.49
C ASP A 467 25.11 -3.36 0.99
N VAL A 468 26.28 -2.87 0.54
CA VAL A 468 26.75 -3.07 -0.84
C VAL A 468 28.14 -3.68 -0.77
N VAL A 469 28.30 -4.88 -1.28
CA VAL A 469 29.58 -5.58 -1.40
C VAL A 469 30.05 -5.48 -2.84
N THR A 470 31.21 -4.87 -3.06
CA THR A 470 31.78 -4.77 -4.41
C THR A 470 32.92 -5.75 -4.55
N LEU A 471 32.77 -6.71 -5.46
CA LEU A 471 33.74 -7.77 -5.72
C LEU A 471 34.54 -7.45 -6.98
N ILE A 472 35.88 -7.58 -6.85
CA ILE A 472 36.80 -7.42 -7.97
C ILE A 472 37.57 -8.73 -8.22
N PRO A 473 37.87 -9.09 -9.47
CA PRO A 473 38.59 -10.32 -9.80
C PRO A 473 40.08 -10.15 -9.54
N VAL A 474 40.68 -11.15 -8.94
CA VAL A 474 42.16 -11.32 -8.85
C VAL A 474 42.55 -12.37 -9.87
N TYR A 475 43.38 -11.98 -10.85
CA TYR A 475 43.93 -12.88 -11.85
C TYR A 475 45.36 -13.33 -11.48
N ARG A 476 45.67 -14.58 -11.71
CA ARG A 476 46.97 -15.17 -11.44
C ARG A 476 47.36 -16.15 -12.54
N MET A 477 48.62 -16.41 -12.68
CA MET A 477 49.14 -17.52 -13.47
C MET A 477 48.97 -18.85 -12.74
N ASN A 478 49.01 -19.93 -13.50
CA ASN A 478 48.99 -21.30 -12.98
C ASN A 478 47.96 -21.54 -11.88
N VAL A 479 46.72 -21.07 -12.09
CA VAL A 479 45.58 -21.27 -11.18
C VAL A 479 44.99 -22.65 -11.37
N ILE A 480 44.87 -23.41 -10.28
CA ILE A 480 44.18 -24.68 -10.24
C ILE A 480 43.12 -24.65 -9.16
N LYS A 481 41.89 -25.04 -9.53
CA LYS A 481 40.71 -25.11 -8.65
C LYS A 481 40.39 -26.59 -8.35
N GLY A 482 40.22 -26.90 -7.09
CA GLY A 482 39.81 -28.22 -6.61
C GLY A 482 38.30 -28.41 -6.72
N ALA A 483 37.86 -29.65 -6.85
CA ALA A 483 36.44 -30.01 -6.81
C ALA A 483 35.80 -29.73 -5.43
N ASP A 484 36.61 -29.61 -4.40
CA ASP A 484 36.23 -29.23 -3.03
C ASP A 484 36.09 -27.70 -2.83
N GLY A 485 36.31 -26.89 -3.86
CA GLY A 485 36.28 -25.42 -3.80
C GLY A 485 37.60 -24.81 -3.32
N SER A 486 38.64 -25.57 -2.99
CA SER A 486 39.97 -25.05 -2.73
C SER A 486 40.62 -24.54 -4.02
N VAL A 487 41.53 -23.56 -3.86
CA VAL A 487 42.26 -22.98 -5.00
C VAL A 487 43.71 -22.73 -4.65
N ILE A 488 44.60 -23.00 -5.61
CA ILE A 488 46.02 -22.65 -5.52
C ILE A 488 46.50 -21.93 -6.75
N ALA A 489 47.39 -20.95 -6.57
CA ALA A 489 48.05 -20.26 -7.66
C ALA A 489 49.52 -20.09 -7.35
N ALA A 490 50.34 -20.13 -8.38
CA ALA A 490 51.78 -19.82 -8.30
C ALA A 490 52.20 -19.12 -9.58
N ASP A 491 53.13 -18.20 -9.48
CA ASP A 491 53.67 -17.46 -10.63
C ASP A 491 54.97 -18.08 -11.09
N ASP A 492 55.24 -18.09 -12.38
CA ASP A 492 56.54 -18.42 -12.94
C ASP A 492 57.55 -17.40 -12.46
N PHE A 493 58.80 -17.83 -12.28
CA PHE A 493 59.80 -16.93 -11.75
C PHE A 493 61.18 -17.10 -12.39
N VAL A 494 61.99 -16.07 -12.22
CA VAL A 494 63.42 -16.04 -12.64
C VAL A 494 64.30 -16.10 -11.43
N ILE A 495 65.36 -16.91 -11.49
CA ILE A 495 66.36 -17.04 -10.42
C ILE A 495 67.78 -17.06 -11.00
N HIS A 496 68.75 -16.45 -10.31
CA HIS A 496 70.11 -16.48 -10.73
C HIS A 496 70.76 -17.85 -10.46
N VAL A 497 71.68 -18.31 -11.35
CA VAL A 497 72.37 -19.63 -11.29
C VAL A 497 73.11 -19.86 -9.99
N ASN A 498 73.57 -18.80 -9.30
CA ASN A 498 74.27 -18.95 -8.01
C ASN A 498 73.30 -19.12 -6.84
N ASP A 499 72.08 -18.68 -6.98
CA ASP A 499 71.03 -18.72 -5.94
C ASP A 499 70.15 -19.95 -6.06
N VAL A 500 69.93 -20.49 -7.27
CA VAL A 500 69.14 -21.69 -7.47
C VAL A 500 69.69 -22.89 -6.70
N ARG A 501 71.04 -22.98 -6.60
CA ARG A 501 71.75 -24.07 -5.88
C ARG A 501 71.48 -24.08 -4.37
N LYS A 502 71.04 -22.93 -3.81
CA LYS A 502 70.79 -22.75 -2.37
C LYS A 502 69.28 -22.59 -2.08
N LEU A 503 68.46 -22.73 -3.10
CA LEU A 503 67.01 -22.46 -3.02
C LEU A 503 66.36 -23.36 -1.98
N THR A 504 65.72 -22.77 -0.99
CA THR A 504 64.92 -23.43 0.02
C THR A 504 63.44 -23.52 -0.41
N GLU A 505 62.68 -24.41 0.21
CA GLU A 505 61.20 -24.52 -0.03
C GLU A 505 60.50 -23.18 0.17
N THR A 506 60.80 -22.51 1.29
CA THR A 506 60.20 -21.19 1.63
C THR A 506 60.57 -20.10 0.62
N GLU A 507 61.81 -20.10 0.15
CA GLU A 507 62.25 -19.14 -0.89
C GLU A 507 61.60 -19.45 -2.22
N ALA A 508 61.46 -20.72 -2.59
CA ALA A 508 60.75 -21.14 -3.81
C ALA A 508 59.30 -20.70 -3.78
N ALA A 509 58.57 -20.95 -2.67
CA ALA A 509 57.20 -20.52 -2.51
C ALA A 509 57.08 -18.98 -2.53
N THR A 510 58.02 -18.26 -1.94
CA THR A 510 58.08 -16.80 -1.96
C THR A 510 58.34 -16.25 -3.37
N LEU A 511 59.28 -16.84 -4.12
CA LEU A 511 59.57 -16.43 -5.50
C LEU A 511 58.43 -16.69 -6.46
N ALA A 512 57.77 -17.84 -6.30
CA ALA A 512 56.58 -18.20 -7.06
C ALA A 512 55.31 -17.51 -6.52
N ASN A 513 55.42 -16.66 -5.50
CA ASN A 513 54.27 -15.94 -4.93
C ASN A 513 53.08 -16.91 -4.68
N VAL A 514 53.38 -18.07 -4.10
CA VAL A 514 52.35 -19.12 -3.90
C VAL A 514 51.27 -18.62 -2.96
N THR A 515 50.04 -18.79 -3.39
CA THR A 515 48.85 -18.43 -2.60
C THR A 515 47.83 -19.53 -2.71
N ALA A 516 47.22 -19.91 -1.61
CA ALA A 516 46.16 -20.93 -1.61
C ALA A 516 45.04 -20.59 -0.62
N TYR A 517 43.81 -20.90 -1.00
CA TYR A 517 42.65 -20.74 -0.16
C TYR A 517 41.84 -22.04 -0.09
N ASP A 518 41.27 -22.33 1.08
CA ASP A 518 40.34 -23.43 1.22
C ASP A 518 38.94 -23.07 0.68
N HIS A 519 37.99 -24.01 0.72
CA HIS A 519 36.60 -23.83 0.28
C HIS A 519 35.86 -22.72 1.04
N SER A 520 36.30 -22.38 2.24
CA SER A 520 35.71 -21.27 3.04
C SER A 520 36.31 -19.90 2.72
N GLY A 521 37.29 -19.82 1.82
CA GLY A 521 38.05 -18.62 1.52
C GLY A 521 39.15 -18.29 2.54
N SER A 522 39.46 -19.21 3.46
CA SER A 522 40.56 -19.02 4.44
C SER A 522 41.91 -19.21 3.77
N ASP A 523 42.86 -18.34 4.08
CA ASP A 523 44.23 -18.43 3.56
C ASP A 523 44.97 -19.63 4.18
N ILE A 524 45.32 -20.57 3.32
CA ILE A 524 46.09 -21.78 3.66
C ILE A 524 47.44 -21.84 2.94
N SER A 525 47.97 -20.70 2.48
CA SER A 525 49.25 -20.60 1.76
C SER A 525 50.42 -21.17 2.56
N ASN A 526 50.36 -21.09 3.89
CA ASN A 526 51.37 -21.66 4.79
C ASN A 526 51.33 -23.20 4.89
N MET A 527 50.27 -23.83 4.37
CA MET A 527 50.10 -25.30 4.32
C MET A 527 50.55 -25.89 2.98
N VAL A 528 50.99 -25.04 2.06
CA VAL A 528 51.47 -25.46 0.75
C VAL A 528 52.90 -25.96 0.88
N THR A 529 53.18 -27.14 0.32
CA THR A 529 54.51 -27.77 0.25
C THR A 529 55.01 -27.80 -1.19
N VAL A 530 56.32 -27.86 -1.37
CA VAL A 530 56.93 -28.06 -2.68
C VAL A 530 57.34 -29.53 -2.85
N GLU A 531 57.23 -30.05 -4.06
CA GLU A 531 57.71 -31.39 -4.40
C GLU A 531 59.24 -31.44 -4.31
N GLN A 532 59.76 -32.16 -3.32
CA GLN A 532 61.19 -32.20 -2.99
C GLN A 532 62.03 -32.72 -4.17
N THR A 533 61.57 -33.71 -4.88
CA THR A 533 62.31 -34.27 -6.02
C THR A 533 62.56 -33.21 -7.09
N LYS A 534 61.54 -32.44 -7.45
CA LYS A 534 61.66 -31.33 -8.42
C LYS A 534 62.53 -30.20 -7.91
N LEU A 535 62.45 -29.86 -6.62
CA LEU A 535 63.29 -28.84 -6.03
C LEU A 535 64.78 -29.24 -6.07
N GLU A 536 65.12 -30.48 -5.73
CA GLU A 536 66.49 -30.96 -5.79
C GLU A 536 67.04 -31.12 -7.23
N GLU A 537 66.15 -31.38 -8.20
CA GLU A 537 66.52 -31.36 -9.61
C GLU A 537 66.75 -29.92 -10.11
N LEU A 538 65.93 -28.95 -9.72
CA LEU A 538 66.09 -27.54 -10.11
C LEU A 538 67.39 -26.95 -9.59
N LYS A 539 67.82 -27.33 -8.39
CA LYS A 539 69.12 -26.91 -7.79
C LYS A 539 70.32 -27.30 -8.64
N LYS A 540 70.21 -28.30 -9.48
CA LYS A 540 71.27 -28.79 -10.37
C LYS A 540 71.27 -28.13 -11.75
N LYS A 541 70.24 -27.30 -12.03
CA LYS A 541 70.09 -26.69 -13.36
C LYS A 541 71.07 -25.55 -13.57
N THR A 542 71.44 -25.35 -14.84
CA THR A 542 72.26 -24.27 -15.34
C THR A 542 71.36 -23.25 -16.08
N LYS A 543 71.94 -22.24 -16.71
CA LYS A 543 71.18 -21.28 -17.50
C LYS A 543 70.21 -21.94 -18.45
N GLY A 544 68.94 -21.54 -18.42
CA GLY A 544 67.85 -22.04 -19.30
C GLY A 544 66.47 -21.87 -18.71
N THR A 545 65.45 -22.05 -19.51
CA THR A 545 64.05 -22.09 -19.05
C THR A 545 63.59 -23.53 -18.87
N TYR A 546 63.02 -23.84 -17.73
CA TYR A 546 62.61 -25.15 -17.32
C TYR A 546 61.11 -25.15 -17.08
N VAL A 547 60.35 -25.84 -17.95
CA VAL A 547 58.90 -25.92 -17.90
C VAL A 547 58.51 -26.91 -16.79
N ASP A 548 57.48 -26.59 -16.01
CA ASP A 548 56.98 -27.38 -14.88
C ASP A 548 58.13 -27.77 -13.90
N ALA A 549 59.00 -26.78 -13.66
CA ALA A 549 60.24 -27.00 -12.91
C ALA A 549 60.04 -27.23 -11.42
N LEU A 550 58.97 -26.69 -10.85
CA LEU A 550 58.52 -26.95 -9.49
C LEU A 550 57.05 -27.26 -9.45
N THR A 551 56.62 -28.07 -8.49
CA THR A 551 55.24 -28.33 -8.19
C THR A 551 54.96 -27.96 -6.74
N PHE A 552 53.92 -27.15 -6.52
CA PHE A 552 53.39 -26.80 -5.21
C PHE A 552 52.10 -27.55 -4.95
N MET A 553 51.90 -28.04 -3.71
CA MET A 553 50.79 -28.90 -3.35
C MET A 553 50.14 -28.48 -2.03
N ILE A 554 48.81 -28.44 -2.01
CA ILE A 554 48.00 -28.39 -0.79
C ILE A 554 47.89 -29.85 -0.27
N ALA A 555 48.56 -30.16 0.81
CA ALA A 555 48.58 -31.55 1.32
C ALA A 555 47.20 -32.11 1.66
N ALA A 556 46.29 -31.28 2.17
CA ALA A 556 44.95 -31.71 2.60
C ALA A 556 44.03 -32.11 1.42
N SER A 557 44.06 -31.39 0.30
CA SER A 557 43.25 -31.64 -0.87
C SER A 557 43.97 -32.43 -1.98
N GLY A 558 45.30 -32.52 -1.91
CA GLY A 558 46.11 -33.06 -2.99
C GLY A 558 46.19 -32.19 -4.23
N LEU A 559 45.65 -30.95 -4.17
CA LEU A 559 45.64 -30.03 -5.27
C LEU A 559 47.04 -29.50 -5.57
N THR A 560 47.47 -29.55 -6.82
CA THR A 560 48.85 -29.21 -7.23
C THR A 560 48.86 -28.17 -8.34
N THR A 561 49.85 -27.26 -8.32
CA THR A 561 50.14 -26.33 -9.42
C THR A 561 51.62 -26.40 -9.77
N GLY A 562 51.95 -26.36 -11.06
CA GLY A 562 53.30 -26.30 -11.58
C GLY A 562 53.73 -24.87 -11.95
N VAL A 563 55.01 -24.58 -11.91
CA VAL A 563 55.55 -23.30 -12.35
C VAL A 563 56.79 -23.53 -13.24
N ASP A 564 56.92 -22.62 -14.21
CA ASP A 564 58.15 -22.54 -15.03
C ASP A 564 59.21 -21.68 -14.32
N VAL A 565 60.46 -22.12 -14.45
CA VAL A 565 61.57 -21.37 -13.83
C VAL A 565 62.61 -21.07 -14.89
N GLU A 566 62.91 -19.79 -15.05
CA GLU A 566 64.09 -19.31 -15.80
C GLU A 566 65.28 -19.23 -14.89
N VAL A 567 66.33 -20.01 -15.13
CA VAL A 567 67.62 -19.87 -14.49
C VAL A 567 68.51 -18.98 -15.36
N THR A 568 68.90 -17.84 -14.86
CA THR A 568 69.71 -16.87 -15.58
C THR A 568 71.13 -16.76 -14.99
N ASP A 569 72.10 -16.38 -15.79
CA ASP A 569 73.44 -15.97 -15.40
C ASP A 569 73.65 -14.46 -15.58
N ASP A 570 72.60 -13.73 -15.80
CA ASP A 570 72.65 -12.27 -15.97
C ASP A 570 73.12 -11.59 -14.67
N ASN A 571 74.11 -10.71 -14.82
CA ASN A 571 74.56 -9.86 -13.72
C ASN A 571 74.47 -8.40 -14.17
N PRO A 572 74.14 -7.48 -13.27
CA PRO A 572 74.28 -6.07 -13.60
C PRO A 572 75.74 -5.74 -13.88
N THR A 573 75.99 -4.77 -14.76
CA THR A 573 77.33 -4.36 -15.15
C THR A 573 77.55 -2.88 -14.88
N ILE A 574 78.70 -2.51 -14.30
CA ILE A 574 79.08 -1.11 -14.10
C ILE A 574 79.48 -0.52 -15.46
N THR A 575 78.74 0.52 -15.88
CA THR A 575 78.97 1.21 -17.17
C THR A 575 79.53 2.59 -17.05
N GLY A 576 79.60 3.14 -15.83
CA GLY A 576 80.18 4.44 -15.57
C GLY A 576 80.41 4.68 -14.07
N LYS A 577 81.38 5.52 -13.77
CA LYS A 577 81.69 5.93 -12.39
C LYS A 577 82.26 7.33 -12.31
N THR A 578 81.92 8.05 -11.29
CA THR A 578 82.58 9.31 -10.87
C THR A 578 82.99 9.22 -9.38
N ALA A 579 83.50 10.30 -8.82
CA ALA A 579 83.78 10.31 -7.38
C ALA A 579 82.55 10.13 -6.48
N TYR A 580 81.33 10.40 -6.98
CA TYR A 580 80.06 10.40 -6.23
C TYR A 580 78.94 9.62 -6.90
N THR A 581 79.18 8.97 -8.03
CA THR A 581 78.15 8.23 -8.77
C THR A 581 78.67 6.88 -9.26
N LEU A 582 77.78 5.94 -9.35
CA LEU A 582 77.90 4.68 -10.12
C LEU A 582 76.80 4.56 -11.08
N THR A 583 77.09 4.35 -12.37
CA THR A 583 76.11 4.02 -13.41
C THR A 583 76.25 2.53 -13.75
N PHE A 584 75.17 1.85 -13.78
CA PHE A 584 75.16 0.43 -14.12
C PHE A 584 74.04 0.13 -15.17
N LYS A 585 74.19 -0.99 -15.82
CA LYS A 585 73.18 -1.59 -16.70
C LYS A 585 72.77 -2.93 -16.11
N GLY A 586 71.45 -3.10 -15.84
CA GLY A 586 70.79 -4.32 -15.45
C GLY A 586 69.63 -4.64 -16.37
N ARG A 587 68.62 -5.36 -15.88
CA ARG A 587 67.33 -5.55 -16.62
C ARG A 587 66.52 -4.26 -16.58
N ALA A 588 65.78 -4.02 -17.67
CA ALA A 588 64.91 -2.84 -17.81
C ALA A 588 63.74 -2.85 -16.82
N ASN A 589 63.43 -1.68 -16.27
CA ASN A 589 62.30 -1.47 -15.35
C ASN A 589 62.34 -2.34 -14.08
N GLU A 590 63.50 -2.71 -13.61
CA GLU A 590 63.69 -3.51 -12.40
C GLU A 590 64.33 -2.71 -11.27
N THR A 591 63.93 -3.01 -10.05
CA THR A 591 64.43 -2.31 -8.85
C THR A 591 65.64 -3.07 -8.25
N TYR A 592 66.80 -2.47 -8.36
CA TYR A 592 68.01 -3.00 -7.78
C TYR A 592 68.25 -2.43 -6.38
N LYS A 593 68.82 -3.26 -5.48
CA LYS A 593 69.33 -2.83 -4.18
C LYS A 593 70.78 -2.42 -4.35
N TYR A 594 71.24 -1.43 -3.63
CA TYR A 594 72.62 -1.11 -3.50
C TYR A 594 73.00 -0.83 -2.06
N GLN A 595 74.26 -1.19 -1.69
CA GLN A 595 74.75 -1.10 -0.33
C GLN A 595 76.27 -0.88 -0.33
N GLU A 596 76.75 -0.10 0.63
CA GLU A 596 78.19 0.09 0.84
C GLU A 596 78.88 -1.19 1.30
N LEU A 597 80.10 -1.45 0.84
CA LEU A 597 80.92 -2.57 1.27
C LEU A 597 82.06 -2.06 2.14
N ASP A 598 82.43 -2.85 3.13
CA ASP A 598 83.65 -2.62 3.91
C ASP A 598 84.94 -3.00 3.13
N ALA A 599 86.10 -2.87 3.75
CA ALA A 599 87.39 -3.22 3.13
C ALA A 599 87.53 -4.73 2.82
N GLN A 600 86.69 -5.55 3.44
CA GLN A 600 86.63 -7.00 3.27
C GLN A 600 85.60 -7.43 2.23
N GLY A 601 84.85 -6.46 1.66
CA GLY A 601 83.82 -6.71 0.70
C GLY A 601 82.47 -7.15 1.30
N THR A 602 82.30 -6.96 2.61
CA THR A 602 81.02 -7.27 3.30
C THR A 602 80.07 -6.09 3.22
N PRO A 603 78.80 -6.29 2.92
CA PRO A 603 77.77 -5.24 2.90
C PRO A 603 77.64 -4.57 4.28
N THR A 604 77.69 -3.24 4.31
CA THR A 604 77.54 -2.40 5.50
C THR A 604 76.58 -1.24 5.26
N GLY A 605 76.03 -0.71 6.34
CA GLY A 605 75.10 0.43 6.25
C GLY A 605 73.73 0.04 5.74
N ASN A 606 72.91 1.04 5.33
CA ASN A 606 71.57 0.85 4.88
C ASN A 606 71.49 0.29 3.46
N VAL A 607 70.57 -0.63 3.24
CA VAL A 607 70.18 -1.07 1.89
C VAL A 607 69.31 0.00 1.27
N LEU A 608 69.72 0.52 0.11
CA LEU A 608 68.98 1.49 -0.67
C LEU A 608 68.52 0.85 -2.00
N THR A 609 67.56 1.45 -2.66
CA THR A 609 66.99 0.92 -3.92
C THR A 609 67.06 1.96 -5.03
N ILE A 610 67.16 1.47 -6.27
CA ILE A 610 67.10 2.28 -7.49
C ILE A 610 66.43 1.49 -8.62
N LEU A 611 65.55 2.16 -9.35
CA LEU A 611 64.84 1.61 -10.51
C LEU A 611 65.67 1.84 -11.78
N THR A 612 65.85 0.84 -12.60
CA THR A 612 66.39 0.97 -13.95
C THR A 612 65.35 1.52 -14.94
N ASP A 613 65.81 2.26 -15.94
CA ASP A 613 64.98 2.75 -17.01
C ASP A 613 64.61 1.66 -18.05
N GLY A 614 63.87 2.04 -19.12
CA GLY A 614 63.46 1.14 -20.19
C GLY A 614 64.61 0.48 -20.96
N ASP A 615 65.84 1.03 -20.87
CA ASP A 615 67.06 0.47 -21.42
C ASP A 615 67.89 -0.35 -20.42
N GLY A 616 67.35 -0.50 -19.22
CA GLY A 616 68.01 -1.19 -18.08
C GLY A 616 69.09 -0.38 -17.41
N LYS A 617 69.20 0.94 -17.59
CA LYS A 617 70.25 1.78 -17.06
C LYS A 617 69.79 2.56 -15.85
N ALA A 618 70.66 2.65 -14.83
CA ALA A 618 70.44 3.51 -13.67
C ALA A 618 71.75 4.16 -13.21
N THR A 619 71.66 5.36 -12.64
CA THR A 619 72.75 6.07 -12.06
C THR A 619 72.50 6.38 -10.57
N ILE A 620 73.28 5.75 -9.67
CA ILE A 620 73.21 5.99 -8.27
C ILE A 620 74.05 7.24 -7.98
N THR A 621 73.51 8.21 -7.26
CA THR A 621 74.14 9.50 -6.95
C THR A 621 74.31 9.66 -5.45
N GLY A 622 75.15 10.63 -5.02
CA GLY A 622 75.33 10.93 -3.60
C GLY A 622 76.22 9.91 -2.85
N LEU A 623 76.95 9.10 -3.59
CA LEU A 623 77.83 8.10 -3.01
C LEU A 623 79.13 8.72 -2.39
N LYS A 624 79.80 7.98 -1.53
CA LYS A 624 81.07 8.37 -0.96
C LYS A 624 82.20 8.15 -1.96
N LYS A 625 83.28 8.99 -1.92
CA LYS A 625 84.47 8.85 -2.76
C LYS A 625 85.28 7.58 -2.41
N ALA A 626 85.87 6.98 -3.44
CA ALA A 626 86.75 5.82 -3.33
C ALA A 626 86.11 4.63 -2.55
N THR A 627 84.82 4.56 -2.49
CA THR A 627 84.06 3.61 -1.65
C THR A 627 83.47 2.52 -2.54
N PRO A 628 83.60 1.23 -2.17
CA PRO A 628 82.95 0.12 -2.89
C PRO A 628 81.48 -0.01 -2.49
N TYR A 629 80.68 -0.35 -3.45
CA TYR A 629 79.27 -0.63 -3.32
C TYR A 629 78.91 -1.92 -4.04
N GLN A 630 78.02 -2.72 -3.46
CA GLN A 630 77.37 -3.82 -4.15
C GLN A 630 76.01 -3.33 -4.71
N ILE A 631 75.77 -3.61 -5.98
CA ILE A 631 74.51 -3.46 -6.63
C ILE A 631 74.01 -4.85 -6.88
N SER A 632 72.79 -5.18 -6.35
CA SER A 632 72.27 -6.54 -6.39
C SER A 632 70.79 -6.57 -6.74
N HIS A 633 70.38 -7.63 -7.39
CA HIS A 633 68.98 -7.94 -7.66
C HIS A 633 68.74 -9.41 -7.30
N LYS A 634 67.57 -9.69 -6.65
CA LYS A 634 67.26 -11.03 -6.17
C LYS A 634 67.20 -12.08 -7.31
N LYS A 635 66.79 -11.64 -8.50
CA LYS A 635 66.65 -12.50 -9.69
C LYS A 635 67.84 -12.43 -10.62
N TYR A 636 68.59 -11.33 -10.70
CA TYR A 636 69.56 -11.05 -11.75
C TYR A 636 70.96 -10.80 -11.20
N GLY A 637 71.30 -11.43 -10.09
CA GLY A 637 72.64 -11.44 -9.53
C GLY A 637 73.15 -10.07 -8.99
N SER A 638 74.44 -9.93 -8.92
CA SER A 638 75.05 -8.74 -8.34
C SER A 638 76.38 -8.32 -8.99
N VAL A 639 76.73 -7.04 -8.85
CA VAL A 639 78.01 -6.49 -9.25
C VAL A 639 78.54 -5.56 -8.15
N ASN A 640 79.81 -5.62 -7.95
CA ASN A 640 80.56 -4.66 -7.06
C ASN A 640 81.17 -3.54 -7.91
N GLY A 641 80.86 -2.31 -7.56
CA GLY A 641 81.44 -1.13 -8.19
C GLY A 641 82.13 -0.24 -7.15
N LYS A 642 83.17 0.44 -7.51
CA LYS A 642 83.86 1.38 -6.65
C LYS A 642 83.87 2.76 -7.25
N THR A 643 83.45 3.78 -6.54
CA THR A 643 83.53 5.18 -6.95
C THR A 643 84.94 5.64 -7.16
N ALA A 644 85.16 6.62 -7.99
CA ALA A 644 86.51 7.17 -8.23
C ALA A 644 87.01 8.00 -7.00
N LEU A 645 88.29 8.08 -6.86
CA LEU A 645 88.94 8.92 -5.83
C LEU A 645 88.77 10.42 -6.20
N VAL A 646 88.91 10.75 -7.47
CA VAL A 646 88.85 12.11 -8.04
C VAL A 646 87.96 12.10 -9.30
N ASP A 647 87.28 13.18 -9.53
CA ASP A 647 86.50 13.31 -10.77
C ASP A 647 87.43 13.62 -11.97
N ALA A 648 87.20 12.98 -13.09
CA ALA A 648 87.93 13.24 -14.31
C ALA A 648 87.93 14.73 -14.73
N LYS A 649 86.83 15.45 -14.40
CA LYS A 649 86.69 16.90 -14.63
C LYS A 649 87.57 17.74 -13.70
N ASP A 650 87.88 17.24 -12.52
CA ASP A 650 88.77 17.93 -11.57
C ASP A 650 90.28 17.76 -11.96
N ILE A 651 90.63 16.65 -12.62
CA ILE A 651 91.94 16.43 -13.17
C ILE A 651 92.22 17.39 -14.35
N ALA A 652 91.22 17.59 -15.21
CA ALA A 652 91.37 18.50 -16.34
C ALA A 652 91.48 19.99 -15.98
N LYS A 653 91.17 20.37 -14.76
CA LYS A 653 91.38 21.74 -14.23
C LYS A 653 92.79 21.97 -13.58
N GLN A 654 93.57 20.92 -13.45
CA GLN A 654 94.95 21.01 -12.84
C GLN A 654 96.07 21.03 -13.91
N PHE A 655 95.68 20.96 -15.19
CA PHE A 655 96.60 21.17 -16.32
C PHE A 655 95.98 22.33 -17.15
#